data_79f32a73f2a1dd8325b6e24b203c6234
#
_entry.id   79f32a73f2a1dd8325b6e24b203c6234
#
_cell.length_a   1.000
_cell.length_b   1.000
_cell.length_c   1.000
_cell.angle_alpha   90.00
_cell.angle_beta   90.00
_cell.angle_gamma   90.00
#
_symmetry.space_group_name_H-M   'P 1'
#
loop_
_entity.id
_entity.type
_entity.pdbx_description
1 polymer ?
#
loop_
_entity_poly.entity_id
_entity_poly.type
_entity_poly.pdbx_seq_one_letter_code
_entity_poly.pdbx_strand_id
1 'polypeptide(L)'
;MGPLSRETWAQRLGAFRASPSAFMAGPEGEDLGRDLLNELRSEKLSEQTKVSLLALSLEYPAQLWPDAAAAEAAATSLLDTLVLLPPRPSALRRPLLLAATTALAAGGALGPTSGASRRLLPLLLGLASGRDVGRGFGPASEQRPLQATACECLRELESCKPGLLGGCLGLLRSLLGQEGPVQPLSLLLALALRNTLVIQARARAGLQGLLVAGDMPAAGGPWNWTLAEEGDAHLQPQAPSWPAAEEEECGLAVLEPSPEEARELRAAVAQLLDTSYLLTPVAQAQLLWLLGWALRGLRGQPPVLFKPQLVRLLGTAQLTLLHAVLALKAAFGEALFTAQDEALLLRRLTLAAQHPALPLPAHLFYLHCLLNFPENWPLGPTGEETAPLLLGPRLCRGLLPSLLHDPSALLAHLHLLCLLCAEDEEKEEKGQDWCPRHYLGELLAGLRQRAALHGGPRALATLCFQASYLVVHCLAMQPMVLTPLTHGLARLYRARPALAPHFVDLLDRVGPELGEPLRMALRQEVVSRPGRDEALRWHLQILSKVADGKAPSATLGFLHAAAAHCTDWGLQQALLQVCRALLRAGVGEGLADLLQALARQLEDPDGRDRARLYYILLAHLAGPKLGVALGPSLAAPALTSSLVAENQGFAAVLMVQEAPAPMRLSVGPRRAAGPVPVLQLQVEVLEPLYSVELRFRVEGQLYAPLGAVHVPCLLPGRPCRPLHLPLQPRRPAPAQLAVRALFTTPAGLTCHAHLPPLTVNFADLFLPFPRAPDGDKQGFFEELWDSCLPEGAESRLWCPLGPQGLEALVARHLDPFVVVAQPPTSYHVAIRLPPASRLLLRLEAAHGDGVPVALRTDDWAVLPLAGDYLRGLSAAI
;
A
#
# COMPACT_ATOMS: atom_id res chain seq x y z
N MET A 1 18.57 -40.48 -14.20
CA MET A 1 18.14 -40.69 -12.81
C MET A 1 16.96 -41.67 -12.78
N GLY A 2 16.88 -42.58 -11.81
CA GLY A 2 15.74 -43.48 -11.67
C GLY A 2 14.48 -42.73 -11.25
N PRO A 3 13.26 -43.27 -11.53
CA PRO A 3 12.01 -42.60 -11.16
C PRO A 3 11.92 -42.38 -9.64
N LEU A 4 11.53 -41.18 -9.28
CA LEU A 4 11.43 -40.73 -7.91
C LEU A 4 10.26 -41.39 -7.17
N SER A 5 10.43 -41.62 -5.86
CA SER A 5 9.36 -42.17 -5.03
C SER A 5 8.24 -41.16 -4.78
N ARG A 6 7.05 -41.64 -4.37
CA ARG A 6 5.92 -40.75 -4.00
C ARG A 6 6.29 -39.79 -2.88
N GLU A 7 7.09 -40.21 -1.91
CA GLU A 7 7.51 -39.40 -0.77
C GLU A 7 8.49 -38.29 -1.19
N THR A 8 9.44 -38.61 -2.07
CA THR A 8 10.36 -37.60 -2.63
C THR A 8 9.62 -36.55 -3.46
N TRP A 9 8.60 -36.92 -4.22
CA TRP A 9 7.76 -35.95 -4.91
C TRP A 9 6.95 -35.08 -3.96
N ALA A 10 6.38 -35.64 -2.89
CA ALA A 10 5.65 -34.87 -1.89
C ALA A 10 6.54 -33.83 -1.20
N GLN A 11 7.80 -34.18 -0.89
CA GLN A 11 8.79 -33.26 -0.31
C GLN A 11 9.19 -32.16 -1.29
N ARG A 12 9.51 -32.48 -2.56
CA ARG A 12 9.85 -31.50 -3.60
C ARG A 12 8.68 -30.53 -3.87
N LEU A 13 7.45 -31.05 -3.94
CA LEU A 13 6.25 -30.24 -4.11
C LEU A 13 6.02 -29.30 -2.91
N GLY A 14 6.26 -29.78 -1.70
CA GLY A 14 6.19 -28.97 -0.49
C GLY A 14 7.23 -27.86 -0.48
N ALA A 15 8.48 -28.16 -0.82
CA ALA A 15 9.57 -27.18 -0.92
C ALA A 15 9.30 -26.15 -2.02
N PHE A 16 8.85 -26.57 -3.19
CA PHE A 16 8.46 -25.66 -4.28
C PHE A 16 7.31 -24.72 -3.86
N ARG A 17 6.23 -25.26 -3.27
CA ARG A 17 5.08 -24.43 -2.84
C ARG A 17 5.41 -23.47 -1.73
N ALA A 18 6.36 -23.79 -0.87
CA ALA A 18 6.81 -22.89 0.20
C ALA A 18 7.50 -21.63 -0.35
N SER A 19 8.30 -21.76 -1.42
CA SER A 19 8.97 -20.62 -2.06
C SER A 19 9.32 -20.96 -3.52
N PRO A 20 8.39 -20.79 -4.49
CA PRO A 20 8.60 -21.19 -5.89
C PRO A 20 9.85 -20.55 -6.53
N SER A 21 10.04 -19.25 -6.32
CA SER A 21 11.19 -18.52 -6.91
C SER A 21 12.54 -18.98 -6.36
N ALA A 22 12.64 -19.23 -5.05
CA ALA A 22 13.87 -19.71 -4.43
C ALA A 22 14.17 -21.17 -4.85
N PHE A 23 13.15 -21.99 -4.98
CA PHE A 23 13.30 -23.36 -5.43
C PHE A 23 13.79 -23.42 -6.88
N MET A 24 13.22 -22.59 -7.79
CA MET A 24 13.61 -22.53 -9.20
C MET A 24 15.02 -21.95 -9.39
N ALA A 25 15.50 -21.11 -8.49
CA ALA A 25 16.88 -20.61 -8.50
C ALA A 25 17.91 -21.64 -7.99
N GLY A 26 17.46 -22.74 -7.40
CA GLY A 26 18.30 -23.83 -6.90
C GLY A 26 18.54 -24.94 -7.96
N PRO A 27 19.49 -25.83 -7.71
CA PRO A 27 19.87 -26.90 -8.64
C PRO A 27 18.72 -27.90 -8.95
N GLU A 28 17.74 -27.99 -8.09
CA GLU A 28 16.57 -28.86 -8.30
C GLU A 28 15.49 -28.22 -9.17
N GLY A 29 15.54 -26.89 -9.37
CA GLY A 29 14.54 -26.14 -10.12
C GLY A 29 14.67 -26.30 -11.64
N GLU A 30 15.91 -26.32 -12.16
CA GLU A 30 16.16 -26.41 -13.62
C GLU A 30 15.55 -27.65 -14.27
N ASP A 31 15.50 -28.76 -13.56
CA ASP A 31 15.01 -30.03 -14.07
C ASP A 31 13.55 -30.35 -13.69
N LEU A 32 12.92 -29.55 -12.84
CA LEU A 32 11.57 -29.84 -12.29
C LEU A 32 10.53 -30.08 -13.39
N GLY A 33 10.47 -29.21 -14.38
CA GLY A 33 9.53 -29.34 -15.50
C GLY A 33 9.76 -30.59 -16.32
N ARG A 34 11.02 -30.93 -16.58
CA ARG A 34 11.42 -32.14 -17.35
C ARG A 34 11.10 -33.41 -16.58
N ASP A 35 11.43 -33.43 -15.29
CA ASP A 35 11.14 -34.55 -14.40
C ASP A 35 9.64 -34.79 -14.29
N LEU A 36 8.84 -33.72 -14.18
CA LEU A 36 7.38 -33.81 -14.18
C LEU A 36 6.85 -34.47 -15.43
N LEU A 37 7.30 -34.08 -16.62
CA LEU A 37 6.86 -34.65 -17.87
C LEU A 37 7.26 -36.15 -18.04
N ASN A 38 8.45 -36.49 -17.53
CA ASN A 38 8.94 -37.87 -17.54
C ASN A 38 8.12 -38.79 -16.61
N GLU A 39 7.78 -38.28 -15.41
CA GLU A 39 7.00 -39.06 -14.45
C GLU A 39 5.53 -39.26 -14.87
N LEU A 40 4.96 -38.36 -15.67
CA LEU A 40 3.63 -38.56 -16.23
C LEU A 40 3.54 -39.81 -17.10
N ARG A 41 4.64 -40.19 -17.75
CA ARG A 41 4.77 -41.40 -18.57
C ARG A 41 5.12 -42.67 -17.77
N SER A 42 5.59 -42.51 -16.53
CA SER A 42 5.97 -43.60 -15.66
C SER A 42 4.75 -44.40 -15.20
N GLU A 43 4.83 -45.74 -15.21
CA GLU A 43 3.77 -46.61 -14.67
C GLU A 43 3.80 -46.75 -13.16
N LYS A 44 4.83 -46.21 -12.51
CA LYS A 44 5.06 -46.39 -11.06
C LYS A 44 4.19 -45.46 -10.17
N LEU A 45 3.75 -44.33 -10.71
CA LEU A 45 2.91 -43.38 -9.97
C LEU A 45 1.42 -43.67 -10.22
N SER A 46 0.63 -43.52 -9.17
CA SER A 46 -0.83 -43.56 -9.27
C SER A 46 -1.37 -42.41 -10.14
N GLU A 47 -2.50 -42.63 -10.82
CA GLU A 47 -3.16 -41.53 -11.58
C GLU A 47 -3.43 -40.30 -10.73
N GLN A 48 -3.81 -40.48 -9.46
CA GLN A 48 -4.09 -39.38 -8.55
C GLN A 48 -2.84 -38.53 -8.23
N THR A 49 -1.68 -39.18 -8.09
CA THR A 49 -0.40 -38.47 -7.90
C THR A 49 -0.05 -37.70 -9.19
N LYS A 50 -0.25 -38.29 -10.36
CA LYS A 50 -0.03 -37.62 -11.67
C LYS A 50 -0.96 -36.42 -11.85
N VAL A 51 -2.23 -36.49 -11.45
CA VAL A 51 -3.16 -35.34 -11.43
C VAL A 51 -2.64 -34.23 -10.53
N SER A 52 -2.08 -34.57 -9.34
CA SER A 52 -1.47 -33.58 -8.44
C SER A 52 -0.22 -32.92 -9.03
N LEU A 53 0.57 -33.66 -9.82
CA LEU A 53 1.71 -33.09 -10.54
C LEU A 53 1.25 -32.16 -11.66
N LEU A 54 0.20 -32.53 -12.41
CA LEU A 54 -0.38 -31.67 -13.44
C LEU A 54 -0.99 -30.39 -12.88
N ALA A 55 -1.49 -30.40 -11.64
CA ALA A 55 -1.97 -29.19 -10.99
C ALA A 55 -0.89 -28.11 -10.85
N LEU A 56 0.39 -28.52 -10.67
CA LEU A 56 1.51 -27.57 -10.65
C LEU A 56 1.65 -26.84 -11.99
N SER A 57 1.50 -27.54 -13.10
CA SER A 57 1.59 -26.94 -14.43
C SER A 57 0.44 -25.97 -14.72
N LEU A 58 -0.68 -26.10 -14.02
CA LEU A 58 -1.78 -25.15 -14.09
C LEU A 58 -1.57 -23.93 -13.17
N GLU A 59 -0.99 -24.16 -11.98
CA GLU A 59 -0.78 -23.10 -10.97
C GLU A 59 0.44 -22.22 -11.31
N TYR A 60 1.52 -22.78 -11.86
CA TYR A 60 2.81 -22.13 -12.07
C TYR A 60 3.41 -22.31 -13.47
N PRO A 61 2.63 -22.08 -14.56
CA PRO A 61 3.08 -22.36 -15.92
C PRO A 61 4.30 -21.53 -16.33
N ALA A 62 4.36 -20.25 -15.97
CA ALA A 62 5.45 -19.33 -16.33
C ALA A 62 6.79 -19.67 -15.67
N GLN A 63 6.76 -20.35 -14.52
CA GLN A 63 7.97 -20.77 -13.82
C GLN A 63 8.49 -22.10 -14.36
N LEU A 64 7.59 -23.01 -14.71
CA LEU A 64 7.96 -24.32 -15.26
C LEU A 64 8.40 -24.24 -16.72
N TRP A 65 7.78 -23.35 -17.50
CA TRP A 65 8.08 -23.16 -18.93
C TRP A 65 8.20 -21.67 -19.25
N PRO A 66 9.40 -21.10 -19.00
CA PRO A 66 9.59 -19.65 -19.04
C PRO A 66 9.63 -19.06 -20.46
N ASP A 67 9.83 -19.88 -21.48
CA ASP A 67 9.89 -19.45 -22.87
C ASP A 67 8.96 -20.25 -23.79
N ALA A 68 8.69 -19.72 -24.99
CA ALA A 68 7.79 -20.32 -25.98
C ALA A 68 8.26 -21.68 -26.45
N ALA A 69 9.57 -21.94 -26.53
CA ALA A 69 10.13 -23.21 -26.97
C ALA A 69 9.92 -24.29 -25.91
N ALA A 70 10.17 -23.98 -24.63
CA ALA A 70 9.91 -24.90 -23.52
C ALA A 70 8.42 -25.20 -23.38
N ALA A 71 7.56 -24.20 -23.54
CA ALA A 71 6.11 -24.35 -23.50
C ALA A 71 5.59 -25.24 -24.66
N GLU A 72 6.11 -25.07 -25.87
CA GLU A 72 5.76 -25.89 -27.03
C GLU A 72 6.22 -27.35 -26.87
N ALA A 73 7.43 -27.57 -26.37
CA ALA A 73 7.97 -28.90 -26.08
C ALA A 73 7.14 -29.58 -24.97
N ALA A 74 6.77 -28.86 -23.91
CA ALA A 74 5.92 -29.37 -22.85
C ALA A 74 4.52 -29.74 -23.38
N ALA A 75 3.88 -28.87 -24.14
CA ALA A 75 2.57 -29.13 -24.73
C ALA A 75 2.60 -30.32 -25.66
N THR A 76 3.64 -30.47 -26.51
CA THR A 76 3.82 -31.63 -27.39
C THR A 76 3.93 -32.90 -26.55
N SER A 77 4.74 -32.91 -25.48
CA SER A 77 4.90 -34.06 -24.59
C SER A 77 3.60 -34.46 -23.89
N LEU A 78 2.81 -33.44 -23.45
CA LEU A 78 1.51 -33.66 -22.80
C LEU A 78 0.48 -34.23 -23.81
N LEU A 79 0.45 -33.75 -25.05
CA LEU A 79 -0.40 -34.27 -26.12
C LEU A 79 -0.03 -35.68 -26.49
N ASP A 80 1.26 -36.00 -26.59
CA ASP A 80 1.72 -37.37 -26.84
C ASP A 80 1.29 -38.32 -25.72
N THR A 81 1.42 -37.89 -24.48
CA THR A 81 0.96 -38.62 -23.30
C THR A 81 -0.55 -38.88 -23.36
N LEU A 82 -1.34 -37.85 -23.77
CA LEU A 82 -2.80 -37.96 -23.90
C LEU A 82 -3.20 -39.02 -24.98
N VAL A 83 -2.50 -39.03 -26.12
CA VAL A 83 -2.77 -40.00 -27.22
C VAL A 83 -2.40 -41.43 -26.82
N LEU A 84 -1.39 -41.62 -25.97
CA LEU A 84 -0.95 -42.92 -25.48
C LEU A 84 -1.84 -43.51 -24.39
N LEU A 85 -2.77 -42.73 -23.82
CA LEU A 85 -3.68 -43.26 -22.80
C LEU A 85 -4.60 -44.35 -23.33
N PRO A 86 -4.75 -45.46 -22.60
CA PRO A 86 -5.62 -46.55 -23.00
C PRO A 86 -7.08 -46.09 -23.07
N PRO A 87 -7.95 -46.76 -23.90
CA PRO A 87 -9.36 -46.39 -24.06
C PRO A 87 -10.23 -46.67 -22.80
N ARG A 88 -9.64 -46.85 -21.63
CA ARG A 88 -10.32 -47.06 -20.35
C ARG A 88 -10.56 -45.69 -19.64
N PRO A 89 -11.52 -45.63 -18.71
CA PRO A 89 -11.70 -44.43 -17.91
C PRO A 89 -10.36 -44.00 -17.27
N SER A 90 -9.99 -42.73 -17.46
CA SER A 90 -8.73 -42.19 -16.87
C SER A 90 -8.93 -40.76 -16.40
N ALA A 91 -8.64 -40.54 -15.11
CA ALA A 91 -8.70 -39.23 -14.49
C ALA A 91 -7.69 -38.25 -15.09
N LEU A 92 -6.72 -38.68 -15.91
CA LEU A 92 -5.66 -37.85 -16.49
C LEU A 92 -6.07 -37.08 -17.75
N ARG A 93 -7.08 -37.50 -18.51
CA ARG A 93 -7.41 -36.91 -19.80
C ARG A 93 -7.72 -35.42 -19.74
N ARG A 94 -8.59 -35.05 -18.81
CA ARG A 94 -8.99 -33.65 -18.61
C ARG A 94 -7.82 -32.78 -18.13
N PRO A 95 -7.09 -33.13 -17.06
CA PRO A 95 -5.92 -32.36 -16.61
C PRO A 95 -4.81 -32.25 -17.69
N LEU A 96 -4.60 -33.27 -18.53
CA LEU A 96 -3.62 -33.21 -19.63
C LEU A 96 -4.03 -32.17 -20.70
N LEU A 97 -5.32 -32.12 -21.07
CA LEU A 97 -5.83 -31.12 -22.01
C LEU A 97 -5.68 -29.71 -21.44
N LEU A 98 -6.06 -29.53 -20.18
CA LEU A 98 -5.90 -28.24 -19.49
C LEU A 98 -4.43 -27.83 -19.42
N ALA A 99 -3.53 -28.74 -18.98
CA ALA A 99 -2.11 -28.43 -18.85
C ALA A 99 -1.46 -28.09 -20.21
N ALA A 100 -1.79 -28.81 -21.28
CA ALA A 100 -1.28 -28.50 -22.61
C ALA A 100 -1.76 -27.14 -23.11
N THR A 101 -3.03 -26.79 -22.86
CA THR A 101 -3.61 -25.50 -23.20
C THR A 101 -2.95 -24.39 -22.40
N THR A 102 -2.79 -24.56 -21.08
CA THR A 102 -2.17 -23.59 -20.19
C THR A 102 -0.71 -23.34 -20.54
N ALA A 103 0.05 -24.40 -20.87
CA ALA A 103 1.45 -24.27 -21.28
C ALA A 103 1.58 -23.38 -22.52
N LEU A 104 0.78 -23.63 -23.57
CA LEU A 104 0.81 -22.84 -24.81
C LEU A 104 0.34 -21.39 -24.59
N ALA A 105 -0.71 -21.19 -23.79
CA ALA A 105 -1.24 -19.86 -23.51
C ALA A 105 -0.25 -19.02 -22.69
N ALA A 106 0.28 -19.57 -21.60
CA ALA A 106 1.18 -18.85 -20.69
C ALA A 106 2.59 -18.63 -21.29
N GLY A 107 3.09 -19.59 -22.09
CA GLY A 107 4.40 -19.45 -22.74
C GLY A 107 4.37 -18.63 -24.05
N GLY A 108 3.20 -18.08 -24.44
CA GLY A 108 3.09 -17.30 -25.68
C GLY A 108 3.31 -18.11 -26.96
N ALA A 109 3.20 -19.43 -26.88
CA ALA A 109 3.45 -20.34 -28.01
C ALA A 109 2.20 -20.57 -28.91
N LEU A 110 1.25 -19.63 -28.88
CA LEU A 110 0.03 -19.66 -29.72
C LEU A 110 0.32 -18.96 -31.05
N GLY A 111 0.74 -19.70 -32.06
CA GLY A 111 1.04 -19.14 -33.36
C GLY A 111 0.90 -20.16 -34.51
N PRO A 112 0.81 -19.71 -35.76
CA PRO A 112 0.73 -20.58 -36.93
C PRO A 112 2.00 -21.39 -37.14
N THR A 113 3.11 -20.96 -36.53
CA THR A 113 4.41 -21.64 -36.58
C THR A 113 4.52 -22.78 -35.57
N SER A 114 3.72 -22.75 -34.49
CA SER A 114 3.76 -23.76 -33.43
C SER A 114 3.13 -25.09 -33.87
N GLY A 115 3.93 -26.15 -33.86
CA GLY A 115 3.50 -27.51 -34.16
C GLY A 115 2.50 -28.05 -33.12
N ALA A 116 2.69 -27.70 -31.83
CA ALA A 116 1.79 -28.09 -30.76
C ALA A 116 0.40 -27.42 -30.91
N SER A 117 0.35 -26.13 -31.23
CA SER A 117 -0.92 -25.41 -31.49
C SER A 117 -1.70 -26.01 -32.66
N ARG A 118 -1.00 -26.37 -33.76
CA ARG A 118 -1.62 -27.03 -34.94
C ARG A 118 -2.19 -28.41 -34.61
N ARG A 119 -1.65 -29.11 -33.63
CA ARG A 119 -2.18 -30.41 -33.16
C ARG A 119 -3.32 -30.24 -32.16
N LEU A 120 -3.19 -29.31 -31.24
CA LEU A 120 -4.15 -29.11 -30.16
C LEU A 120 -5.50 -28.58 -30.65
N LEU A 121 -5.51 -27.57 -31.53
CA LEU A 121 -6.75 -26.92 -31.95
C LEU A 121 -7.73 -27.86 -32.68
N PRO A 122 -7.32 -28.68 -33.69
CA PRO A 122 -8.21 -29.64 -34.31
C PRO A 122 -8.69 -30.71 -33.33
N LEU A 123 -7.83 -31.14 -32.41
CA LEU A 123 -8.20 -32.10 -31.38
C LEU A 123 -9.31 -31.55 -30.49
N LEU A 124 -9.16 -30.32 -30.00
CA LEU A 124 -10.16 -29.66 -29.15
C LEU A 124 -11.49 -29.46 -29.90
N LEU A 125 -11.46 -29.04 -31.17
CA LEU A 125 -12.68 -28.88 -31.97
C LEU A 125 -13.35 -30.24 -32.25
N GLY A 126 -12.56 -31.30 -32.53
CA GLY A 126 -13.06 -32.63 -32.65
C GLY A 126 -13.77 -33.14 -31.39
N LEU A 127 -13.13 -32.96 -30.23
CA LEU A 127 -13.72 -33.29 -28.93
C LEU A 127 -14.97 -32.45 -28.63
N ALA A 128 -14.94 -31.14 -28.90
CA ALA A 128 -16.09 -30.25 -28.71
C ALA A 128 -17.28 -30.64 -29.57
N SER A 129 -17.03 -31.13 -30.82
CA SER A 129 -18.08 -31.60 -31.76
C SER A 129 -18.61 -33.01 -31.47
N GLY A 130 -17.99 -33.73 -30.55
CA GLY A 130 -18.36 -35.13 -30.26
C GLY A 130 -18.06 -36.13 -31.41
N ARG A 131 -17.40 -35.67 -32.49
CA ARG A 131 -17.14 -36.51 -33.71
C ARG A 131 -15.97 -37.49 -33.54
N ASP A 132 -14.99 -37.14 -32.70
CA ASP A 132 -13.80 -37.99 -32.49
C ASP A 132 -13.98 -39.12 -31.47
N VAL A 133 -15.12 -39.16 -30.79
CA VAL A 133 -15.35 -40.11 -29.67
C VAL A 133 -15.50 -41.54 -30.14
N GLY A 134 -15.80 -41.76 -31.45
CA GLY A 134 -15.85 -43.10 -32.04
C GLY A 134 -14.49 -43.76 -32.30
N ARG A 135 -13.37 -43.04 -32.20
CA ARG A 135 -12.02 -43.52 -32.55
C ARG A 135 -11.09 -43.79 -31.36
N GLY A 136 -11.62 -44.03 -30.15
CA GLY A 136 -10.79 -44.52 -29.03
C GLY A 136 -10.49 -43.56 -27.92
N PHE A 137 -11.05 -42.36 -27.87
CA PHE A 137 -10.87 -41.39 -26.81
C PHE A 137 -11.71 -41.61 -25.52
N GLY A 138 -11.89 -42.85 -25.11
CA GLY A 138 -12.48 -43.17 -23.81
C GLY A 138 -13.96 -43.61 -23.86
N PRO A 139 -14.50 -44.05 -22.72
CA PRO A 139 -15.85 -44.56 -22.61
C PRO A 139 -16.90 -43.45 -22.74
N ALA A 140 -18.13 -43.82 -23.10
CA ALA A 140 -19.25 -42.86 -23.25
C ALA A 140 -19.52 -42.02 -21.99
N SER A 141 -19.17 -42.52 -20.79
CA SER A 141 -19.32 -41.79 -19.52
C SER A 141 -18.41 -40.58 -19.37
N GLU A 142 -17.25 -40.55 -20.05
CA GLU A 142 -16.30 -39.41 -20.00
C GLU A 142 -16.52 -38.42 -21.13
N GLN A 143 -17.35 -38.75 -22.12
CA GLN A 143 -17.54 -37.95 -23.33
C GLN A 143 -17.99 -36.53 -23.05
N ARG A 144 -19.04 -36.37 -22.25
CA ARG A 144 -19.58 -35.05 -21.88
C ARG A 144 -18.60 -34.19 -21.07
N PRO A 145 -17.93 -34.70 -20.00
CA PRO A 145 -16.88 -33.98 -19.29
C PRO A 145 -15.70 -33.57 -20.21
N LEU A 146 -15.26 -34.41 -21.12
CA LEU A 146 -14.20 -34.08 -22.09
C LEU A 146 -14.64 -32.99 -23.07
N GLN A 147 -15.88 -33.10 -23.60
CA GLN A 147 -16.47 -32.08 -24.47
C GLN A 147 -16.51 -30.71 -23.76
N ALA A 148 -16.97 -30.70 -22.51
CA ALA A 148 -16.99 -29.47 -21.71
C ALA A 148 -15.57 -28.91 -21.50
N THR A 149 -14.59 -29.76 -21.15
CA THR A 149 -13.19 -29.35 -20.97
C THR A 149 -12.59 -28.83 -22.29
N ALA A 150 -12.90 -29.47 -23.45
CA ALA A 150 -12.45 -28.96 -24.74
C ALA A 150 -13.01 -27.56 -25.06
N CYS A 151 -14.30 -27.33 -24.78
CA CYS A 151 -14.90 -26.00 -24.93
C CYS A 151 -14.27 -24.95 -23.98
N GLU A 152 -13.95 -25.34 -22.77
CA GLU A 152 -13.22 -24.47 -21.81
C GLU A 152 -11.81 -24.13 -22.33
N CYS A 153 -11.05 -25.12 -22.80
CA CYS A 153 -9.73 -24.92 -23.40
C CYS A 153 -9.80 -23.97 -24.61
N LEU A 154 -10.76 -24.20 -25.52
CA LEU A 154 -10.97 -23.31 -26.67
C LEU A 154 -11.33 -21.90 -26.25
N ARG A 155 -12.15 -21.74 -25.21
CA ARG A 155 -12.50 -20.43 -24.65
C ARG A 155 -11.27 -19.70 -24.10
N GLU A 156 -10.39 -20.39 -23.37
CA GLU A 156 -9.14 -19.80 -22.86
C GLU A 156 -8.20 -19.40 -24.01
N LEU A 157 -8.05 -20.27 -25.04
CA LEU A 157 -7.25 -19.94 -26.21
C LEU A 157 -7.80 -18.72 -26.97
N GLU A 158 -9.12 -18.61 -27.13
CA GLU A 158 -9.79 -17.47 -27.77
C GLU A 158 -9.67 -16.20 -26.92
N SER A 159 -9.62 -16.35 -25.59
CA SER A 159 -9.36 -15.25 -24.66
C SER A 159 -7.93 -14.72 -24.73
N CYS A 160 -6.96 -15.64 -24.84
CA CYS A 160 -5.54 -15.30 -24.95
C CYS A 160 -5.16 -14.76 -26.34
N LYS A 161 -5.80 -15.29 -27.37
CA LYS A 161 -5.62 -14.86 -28.77
C LYS A 161 -6.97 -14.60 -29.45
N PRO A 162 -7.52 -13.38 -29.29
CA PRO A 162 -8.82 -13.02 -29.84
C PRO A 162 -8.89 -13.22 -31.35
N GLY A 163 -10.01 -13.78 -31.84
CA GLY A 163 -10.24 -14.04 -33.24
C GLY A 163 -9.69 -15.40 -33.78
N LEU A 164 -9.05 -16.18 -32.93
CA LEU A 164 -8.53 -17.52 -33.26
C LEU A 164 -9.61 -18.41 -33.84
N LEU A 165 -10.83 -18.33 -33.32
CA LEU A 165 -11.98 -19.13 -33.73
C LEU A 165 -12.97 -18.41 -34.67
N GLY A 166 -12.56 -17.25 -35.20
CA GLY A 166 -13.44 -16.46 -36.09
C GLY A 166 -13.97 -17.26 -37.30
N GLY A 167 -13.14 -18.12 -37.90
CA GLY A 167 -13.55 -18.99 -38.99
C GLY A 167 -14.41 -20.19 -38.58
N CYS A 168 -14.63 -20.44 -37.29
CA CYS A 168 -15.36 -21.59 -36.75
C CYS A 168 -16.72 -21.23 -36.15
N LEU A 169 -17.18 -19.99 -36.27
CA LEU A 169 -18.43 -19.52 -35.64
C LEU A 169 -19.66 -20.29 -36.13
N GLY A 170 -19.76 -20.59 -37.41
CA GLY A 170 -20.80 -21.39 -37.97
C GLY A 170 -20.85 -22.82 -37.42
N LEU A 171 -19.68 -23.45 -37.25
CA LEU A 171 -19.55 -24.77 -36.63
C LEU A 171 -20.02 -24.71 -35.16
N LEU A 172 -19.51 -23.77 -34.36
CA LEU A 172 -19.88 -23.60 -32.94
C LEU A 172 -21.39 -23.35 -32.75
N ARG A 173 -21.99 -22.57 -33.65
CA ARG A 173 -23.43 -22.33 -33.66
C ARG A 173 -24.22 -23.60 -33.98
N SER A 174 -23.78 -24.42 -34.96
CA SER A 174 -24.42 -25.69 -35.30
C SER A 174 -24.38 -26.69 -34.15
N LEU A 175 -23.27 -26.70 -33.36
CA LEU A 175 -23.13 -27.53 -32.16
C LEU A 175 -24.10 -27.09 -31.05
N LEU A 176 -24.34 -25.81 -30.91
CA LEU A 176 -25.30 -25.30 -29.94
C LEU A 176 -26.75 -25.72 -30.24
N GLY A 177 -27.08 -25.96 -31.52
CA GLY A 177 -28.38 -26.43 -31.96
C GLY A 177 -28.63 -27.94 -31.75
N GLN A 178 -27.61 -28.72 -31.34
CA GLN A 178 -27.74 -30.14 -31.04
C GLN A 178 -28.43 -30.37 -29.66
N GLU A 179 -28.97 -31.55 -29.45
CA GLU A 179 -29.60 -31.89 -28.18
C GLU A 179 -28.57 -31.97 -27.05
N GLY A 180 -28.85 -31.22 -25.97
CA GLY A 180 -28.05 -31.24 -24.75
C GLY A 180 -26.67 -30.59 -24.85
N PRO A 181 -26.53 -29.36 -25.35
CA PRO A 181 -25.25 -28.67 -25.41
C PRO A 181 -24.58 -28.54 -24.03
N VAL A 182 -23.25 -28.54 -24.02
CA VAL A 182 -22.50 -28.32 -22.78
C VAL A 182 -22.46 -26.84 -22.44
N GLN A 183 -22.52 -26.52 -21.17
CA GLN A 183 -22.55 -25.15 -20.69
C GLN A 183 -21.39 -24.26 -21.25
N PRO A 184 -20.12 -24.69 -21.29
CA PRO A 184 -19.04 -23.85 -21.80
C PRO A 184 -19.17 -23.48 -23.28
N LEU A 185 -19.94 -24.25 -24.10
CA LEU A 185 -20.11 -23.98 -25.51
C LEU A 185 -20.81 -22.66 -25.80
N SER A 186 -21.85 -22.33 -25.00
CA SER A 186 -22.55 -21.05 -25.15
C SER A 186 -21.62 -19.84 -24.86
N LEU A 187 -20.76 -19.94 -23.85
CA LEU A 187 -19.79 -18.89 -23.51
C LEU A 187 -18.68 -18.81 -24.57
N LEU A 188 -18.22 -19.95 -25.09
CA LEU A 188 -17.22 -20.01 -26.14
C LEU A 188 -17.73 -19.30 -27.40
N LEU A 189 -18.96 -19.66 -27.87
CA LEU A 189 -19.57 -19.03 -29.04
C LEU A 189 -19.76 -17.51 -28.83
N ALA A 190 -20.25 -17.10 -27.67
CA ALA A 190 -20.45 -15.68 -27.38
C ALA A 190 -19.12 -14.89 -27.36
N LEU A 191 -18.06 -15.46 -26.80
CA LEU A 191 -16.73 -14.86 -26.77
C LEU A 191 -16.12 -14.77 -28.17
N ALA A 192 -16.15 -15.86 -28.93
CA ALA A 192 -15.63 -15.88 -30.27
C ALA A 192 -16.40 -14.93 -31.23
N LEU A 193 -17.73 -14.85 -31.07
CA LEU A 193 -18.57 -13.90 -31.79
C LEU A 193 -18.18 -12.46 -31.48
N ARG A 194 -18.12 -12.11 -30.19
CA ARG A 194 -17.72 -10.76 -29.72
C ARG A 194 -16.34 -10.39 -30.27
N ASN A 195 -15.33 -11.25 -30.11
CA ASN A 195 -13.95 -10.97 -30.55
C ASN A 195 -13.88 -10.80 -32.07
N THR A 196 -14.54 -11.66 -32.83
CA THR A 196 -14.57 -11.55 -34.28
C THR A 196 -15.24 -10.25 -34.75
N LEU A 197 -16.35 -9.84 -34.12
CA LEU A 197 -17.01 -8.58 -34.44
C LEU A 197 -16.11 -7.37 -34.16
N VAL A 198 -15.38 -7.38 -33.04
CA VAL A 198 -14.46 -6.30 -32.67
C VAL A 198 -13.30 -6.21 -33.67
N ILE A 199 -12.73 -7.34 -34.06
CA ILE A 199 -11.61 -7.37 -35.03
C ILE A 199 -12.07 -6.87 -36.39
N GLN A 200 -13.22 -7.33 -36.86
CA GLN A 200 -13.76 -6.91 -38.16
C GLN A 200 -14.17 -5.45 -38.18
N ALA A 201 -14.69 -4.93 -37.06
CA ALA A 201 -14.96 -3.52 -36.92
C ALA A 201 -13.68 -2.69 -37.06
N ARG A 202 -12.58 -3.14 -36.45
CA ARG A 202 -11.26 -2.47 -36.55
C ARG A 202 -10.67 -2.58 -37.97
N ALA A 203 -10.75 -3.74 -38.59
CA ALA A 203 -10.30 -3.97 -39.97
C ALA A 203 -11.24 -3.35 -41.02
N ARG A 204 -12.39 -2.82 -40.61
CA ARG A 204 -13.46 -2.33 -41.50
C ARG A 204 -13.87 -3.37 -42.54
N ALA A 205 -13.76 -4.66 -42.17
CA ALA A 205 -14.13 -5.80 -43.01
C ALA A 205 -15.62 -6.11 -42.88
N GLY A 206 -16.21 -6.64 -43.94
CA GLY A 206 -17.61 -7.08 -43.91
C GLY A 206 -17.80 -8.38 -43.12
N LEU A 207 -19.05 -8.67 -42.75
CA LEU A 207 -19.41 -9.86 -41.97
C LEU A 207 -19.71 -11.12 -42.81
N GLN A 208 -19.39 -11.11 -44.09
CA GLN A 208 -19.84 -12.12 -45.05
C GLN A 208 -19.57 -13.57 -44.62
N GLY A 209 -20.61 -14.33 -44.50
CA GLY A 209 -20.52 -15.78 -44.29
C GLY A 209 -20.10 -16.26 -42.89
N LEU A 210 -19.89 -15.39 -41.92
CA LEU A 210 -19.35 -15.75 -40.60
C LEU A 210 -20.18 -16.78 -39.82
N LEU A 211 -21.46 -16.74 -39.93
CA LEU A 211 -22.39 -17.60 -39.18
C LEU A 211 -22.93 -18.76 -40.02
N VAL A 212 -22.49 -18.87 -41.28
CA VAL A 212 -22.89 -20.00 -42.14
C VAL A 212 -22.15 -21.25 -41.64
N ALA A 213 -22.88 -22.36 -41.50
CA ALA A 213 -22.33 -23.63 -41.09
C ALA A 213 -21.30 -24.08 -42.13
N GLY A 214 -20.02 -24.00 -41.78
CA GLY A 214 -18.91 -24.52 -42.53
C GLY A 214 -18.51 -25.91 -42.07
N ASP A 215 -17.92 -26.69 -42.97
CA ASP A 215 -17.27 -27.94 -42.58
C ASP A 215 -16.10 -27.69 -41.62
N MET A 216 -15.78 -28.69 -40.80
CA MET A 216 -14.57 -28.68 -39.99
C MET A 216 -13.37 -28.25 -40.85
N PRO A 217 -12.57 -27.26 -40.42
CA PRO A 217 -11.34 -26.93 -41.14
C PRO A 217 -10.51 -28.20 -41.28
N ALA A 218 -10.12 -28.53 -42.53
CA ALA A 218 -9.30 -29.69 -42.79
C ALA A 218 -8.03 -29.67 -41.95
N ALA A 219 -7.60 -30.81 -41.44
CA ALA A 219 -6.37 -30.90 -40.65
C ALA A 219 -5.20 -30.36 -41.50
N GLY A 220 -4.69 -29.18 -41.17
CA GLY A 220 -3.67 -28.45 -41.93
C GLY A 220 -4.20 -27.31 -42.81
N GLY A 221 -5.51 -27.02 -42.81
CA GLY A 221 -6.07 -25.83 -43.45
C GLY A 221 -5.61 -24.53 -42.74
N PRO A 222 -5.53 -23.41 -43.48
CA PRO A 222 -5.16 -22.15 -42.87
C PRO A 222 -6.25 -21.74 -41.89
N TRP A 223 -5.93 -21.88 -40.60
CA TRP A 223 -6.63 -21.16 -39.56
C TRP A 223 -6.54 -19.69 -39.94
N ASN A 224 -7.56 -18.91 -39.69
CA ASN A 224 -7.57 -17.49 -40.05
C ASN A 224 -6.68 -16.68 -39.10
N TRP A 225 -5.40 -17.01 -39.10
CA TRP A 225 -4.36 -16.42 -38.29
C TRP A 225 -4.15 -14.92 -38.58
N THR A 226 -4.51 -14.48 -39.81
CA THR A 226 -4.45 -13.08 -40.20
C THR A 226 -5.32 -12.20 -39.30
N LEU A 227 -6.49 -12.67 -38.91
CA LEU A 227 -7.34 -11.94 -37.98
C LEU A 227 -6.76 -11.89 -36.56
N ALA A 228 -5.99 -12.91 -36.20
CA ALA A 228 -5.36 -12.99 -34.90
C ALA A 228 -4.04 -12.23 -34.82
N GLU A 229 -3.30 -12.06 -35.92
CA GLU A 229 -2.03 -11.31 -35.95
C GLU A 229 -2.24 -9.78 -35.87
N GLU A 230 -3.30 -9.27 -36.51
CA GLU A 230 -3.60 -7.82 -36.46
C GLU A 230 -4.18 -7.36 -35.11
N GLY A 231 -4.64 -8.31 -34.28
CA GLY A 231 -5.25 -8.03 -32.96
C GLY A 231 -4.28 -7.94 -31.76
N ASP A 232 -3.03 -8.36 -31.92
CA ASP A 232 -2.15 -8.67 -30.79
C ASP A 232 -1.69 -7.46 -29.94
N ALA A 233 -1.71 -6.25 -30.49
CA ALA A 233 -1.11 -5.09 -29.77
C ALA A 233 -2.08 -4.37 -28.82
N HIS A 234 -3.41 -4.51 -28.99
CA HIS A 234 -4.37 -3.62 -28.33
C HIS A 234 -5.59 -4.31 -27.69
N LEU A 235 -5.69 -5.64 -27.80
CA LEU A 235 -6.75 -6.41 -27.15
C LEU A 235 -6.29 -7.04 -25.83
N GLN A 236 -5.39 -6.38 -25.08
CA GLN A 236 -5.17 -6.80 -23.71
C GLN A 236 -6.53 -6.87 -23.01
N PRO A 237 -6.82 -7.93 -22.25
CA PRO A 237 -8.03 -8.01 -21.46
C PRO A 237 -7.97 -6.94 -20.38
N GLN A 238 -8.39 -5.74 -20.74
CA GLN A 238 -8.81 -4.79 -19.73
C GLN A 238 -9.96 -5.46 -18.99
N ALA A 239 -9.92 -5.41 -17.66
CA ALA A 239 -11.04 -5.84 -16.85
C ALA A 239 -12.33 -5.31 -17.51
N PRO A 240 -13.39 -6.11 -17.59
CA PRO A 240 -14.61 -5.73 -18.29
C PRO A 240 -15.26 -4.56 -17.55
N SER A 241 -14.75 -3.37 -17.78
CA SER A 241 -15.44 -2.13 -17.46
C SER A 241 -16.28 -1.76 -18.68
N TRP A 242 -17.55 -1.44 -18.47
CA TRP A 242 -18.30 -0.75 -19.50
C TRP A 242 -17.61 0.59 -19.72
N PRO A 243 -17.23 0.94 -20.96
CA PRO A 243 -16.73 2.28 -21.21
C PRO A 243 -17.78 3.27 -20.72
N ALA A 244 -17.36 4.25 -19.93
CA ALA A 244 -18.20 5.37 -19.57
C ALA A 244 -18.69 6.04 -20.87
N ALA A 245 -19.86 6.68 -20.81
CA ALA A 245 -20.48 7.34 -21.99
C ALA A 245 -19.55 8.34 -22.68
N GLU A 246 -18.50 8.81 -21.99
CA GLU A 246 -17.48 9.74 -22.49
C GLU A 246 -16.44 9.10 -23.45
N GLU A 247 -16.38 7.76 -23.54
CA GLU A 247 -15.53 7.05 -24.51
C GLU A 247 -16.18 6.92 -25.92
N GLU A 248 -17.32 7.54 -26.16
CA GLU A 248 -17.90 7.64 -27.52
C GLU A 248 -16.99 8.41 -28.49
N GLU A 249 -16.03 9.19 -28.02
CA GLU A 249 -15.02 9.85 -28.87
C GLU A 249 -13.83 8.96 -29.27
N CYS A 250 -13.62 7.84 -28.65
CA CYS A 250 -12.63 6.83 -29.08
C CYS A 250 -13.25 5.90 -30.13
N GLY A 251 -13.53 6.43 -31.30
CA GLY A 251 -13.81 5.80 -32.61
C GLY A 251 -13.87 4.27 -32.72
N LEU A 252 -14.67 3.59 -31.91
CA LEU A 252 -15.04 2.21 -32.17
C LEU A 252 -15.79 2.18 -33.50
N ALA A 253 -15.16 1.71 -34.55
CA ALA A 253 -15.80 1.54 -35.83
C ALA A 253 -17.03 0.65 -35.64
N VAL A 254 -18.22 1.21 -35.89
CA VAL A 254 -19.47 0.49 -35.74
C VAL A 254 -19.73 -0.24 -37.04
N LEU A 255 -19.91 -1.56 -36.95
CA LEU A 255 -20.26 -2.39 -38.12
C LEU A 255 -21.71 -2.18 -38.53
N GLU A 256 -21.94 -2.04 -39.83
CA GLU A 256 -23.27 -2.02 -40.42
C GLU A 256 -23.51 -3.36 -41.15
N PRO A 257 -24.14 -4.33 -40.49
CA PRO A 257 -24.39 -5.64 -41.11
C PRO A 257 -25.43 -5.49 -42.23
N SER A 258 -25.29 -6.31 -43.31
CA SER A 258 -26.32 -6.45 -44.31
C SER A 258 -27.64 -6.98 -43.70
N PRO A 259 -28.79 -6.79 -44.32
CA PRO A 259 -30.07 -7.27 -43.76
C PRO A 259 -30.12 -8.77 -43.48
N GLU A 260 -29.36 -9.58 -44.27
CA GLU A 260 -29.27 -11.02 -44.06
C GLU A 260 -28.39 -11.36 -42.88
N GLU A 261 -27.21 -10.75 -42.76
CA GLU A 261 -26.31 -10.92 -41.63
C GLU A 261 -26.94 -10.46 -40.32
N ALA A 262 -27.66 -9.31 -40.37
CA ALA A 262 -28.43 -8.81 -39.23
C ALA A 262 -29.50 -9.82 -38.77
N ARG A 263 -30.08 -10.55 -39.64
CA ARG A 263 -31.09 -11.61 -39.36
C ARG A 263 -30.41 -12.84 -38.74
N GLU A 264 -29.27 -13.26 -39.26
CA GLU A 264 -28.49 -14.38 -38.72
C GLU A 264 -27.92 -14.06 -37.33
N LEU A 265 -27.38 -12.85 -37.12
CA LEU A 265 -26.91 -12.40 -35.83
C LEU A 265 -28.03 -12.39 -34.79
N ARG A 266 -29.21 -11.85 -35.12
CA ARG A 266 -30.39 -11.90 -34.25
C ARG A 266 -30.78 -13.34 -33.90
N ALA A 267 -30.76 -14.23 -34.86
CA ALA A 267 -31.08 -15.63 -34.62
C ALA A 267 -30.04 -16.32 -33.71
N ALA A 268 -28.76 -16.01 -33.89
CA ALA A 268 -27.69 -16.55 -33.05
C ALA A 268 -27.78 -16.00 -31.59
N VAL A 269 -28.04 -14.70 -31.42
CA VAL A 269 -28.24 -14.10 -30.11
C VAL A 269 -29.49 -14.65 -29.43
N ALA A 270 -30.60 -14.78 -30.13
CA ALA A 270 -31.82 -15.40 -29.62
C ALA A 270 -31.58 -16.83 -29.15
N GLN A 271 -30.90 -17.66 -29.97
CA GLN A 271 -30.55 -19.04 -29.61
C GLN A 271 -29.67 -19.09 -28.32
N LEU A 272 -28.67 -18.19 -28.17
CA LEU A 272 -27.85 -18.10 -26.97
C LEU A 272 -28.67 -17.69 -25.75
N LEU A 273 -29.60 -16.74 -25.89
CA LEU A 273 -30.50 -16.31 -24.82
C LEU A 273 -31.48 -17.41 -24.41
N ASP A 274 -32.04 -18.15 -25.40
CA ASP A 274 -32.97 -19.25 -25.16
C ASP A 274 -32.29 -20.42 -24.41
N THR A 275 -31.02 -20.70 -24.70
CA THR A 275 -30.23 -21.71 -23.98
C THR A 275 -29.66 -21.25 -22.66
N SER A 276 -29.74 -19.95 -22.35
CA SER A 276 -29.10 -19.35 -21.16
C SER A 276 -29.66 -19.87 -19.82
N TYR A 277 -30.88 -20.36 -19.77
CA TYR A 277 -31.47 -20.98 -18.56
C TYR A 277 -30.75 -22.26 -18.09
N LEU A 278 -30.00 -22.91 -18.98
CA LEU A 278 -29.17 -24.07 -18.64
C LEU A 278 -27.86 -23.70 -17.94
N LEU A 279 -27.52 -22.41 -17.93
CA LEU A 279 -26.27 -21.90 -17.37
C LEU A 279 -26.37 -21.66 -15.87
N THR A 280 -25.24 -21.78 -15.18
CA THR A 280 -25.14 -21.28 -13.82
C THR A 280 -25.31 -19.74 -13.80
N PRO A 281 -25.73 -19.13 -12.68
CA PRO A 281 -25.92 -17.68 -12.60
C PRO A 281 -24.71 -16.87 -13.05
N VAL A 282 -23.51 -17.31 -12.70
CA VAL A 282 -22.26 -16.63 -13.08
C VAL A 282 -22.02 -16.75 -14.58
N ALA A 283 -22.20 -17.92 -15.15
CA ALA A 283 -22.03 -18.15 -16.58
C ALA A 283 -23.10 -17.39 -17.40
N GLN A 284 -24.33 -17.34 -16.91
CA GLN A 284 -25.41 -16.55 -17.53
C GLN A 284 -25.12 -15.05 -17.49
N ALA A 285 -24.59 -14.53 -16.38
CA ALA A 285 -24.16 -13.14 -16.28
C ALA A 285 -23.04 -12.83 -17.27
N GLN A 286 -22.04 -13.72 -17.38
CA GLN A 286 -20.96 -13.58 -18.34
C GLN A 286 -21.46 -13.62 -19.80
N LEU A 287 -22.42 -14.49 -20.10
CA LEU A 287 -23.06 -14.54 -21.42
C LEU A 287 -23.74 -13.20 -21.76
N LEU A 288 -24.53 -12.65 -20.84
CA LEU A 288 -25.19 -11.36 -21.02
C LEU A 288 -24.20 -10.22 -21.27
N TRP A 289 -23.08 -10.24 -20.56
CA TRP A 289 -22.00 -9.29 -20.76
C TRP A 289 -21.39 -9.38 -22.17
N LEU A 290 -21.01 -10.58 -22.60
CA LEU A 290 -20.42 -10.81 -23.93
C LEU A 290 -21.36 -10.38 -25.06
N LEU A 291 -22.64 -10.74 -24.94
CA LEU A 291 -23.65 -10.37 -25.92
C LEU A 291 -23.96 -8.86 -25.90
N GLY A 292 -23.99 -8.23 -24.76
CA GLY A 292 -24.15 -6.78 -24.62
C GLY A 292 -23.02 -6.03 -25.34
N TRP A 293 -21.78 -6.45 -25.15
CA TRP A 293 -20.63 -5.92 -25.90
C TRP A 293 -20.73 -6.14 -27.42
N ALA A 294 -21.11 -7.33 -27.82
CA ALA A 294 -21.26 -7.66 -29.24
C ALA A 294 -22.30 -6.77 -29.93
N LEU A 295 -23.46 -6.56 -29.28
CA LEU A 295 -24.54 -5.72 -29.83
C LEU A 295 -24.23 -4.23 -29.82
N ARG A 296 -23.43 -3.73 -28.88
CA ARG A 296 -23.03 -2.33 -28.84
C ARG A 296 -22.19 -1.92 -30.06
N GLY A 297 -21.38 -2.83 -30.58
CA GLY A 297 -20.58 -2.64 -31.79
C GLY A 297 -21.36 -2.77 -33.13
N LEU A 298 -22.68 -3.03 -33.09
CA LEU A 298 -23.50 -3.29 -34.29
C LEU A 298 -24.60 -2.22 -34.45
N ARG A 299 -24.59 -1.47 -35.55
CA ARG A 299 -25.72 -0.60 -35.90
C ARG A 299 -26.95 -1.42 -36.34
N GLY A 300 -28.13 -0.93 -35.98
CA GLY A 300 -29.40 -1.50 -36.44
C GLY A 300 -29.84 -2.78 -35.71
N GLN A 301 -29.16 -3.18 -34.63
CA GLN A 301 -29.60 -4.27 -33.77
C GLN A 301 -30.31 -3.71 -32.53
N PRO A 302 -31.61 -3.92 -32.36
CA PRO A 302 -32.33 -3.35 -31.23
C PRO A 302 -31.98 -4.11 -29.93
N PRO A 303 -31.57 -3.42 -28.84
CA PRO A 303 -31.30 -4.06 -27.53
C PRO A 303 -32.55 -4.68 -26.87
N VAL A 304 -33.75 -4.37 -27.38
CA VAL A 304 -35.04 -4.96 -26.93
C VAL A 304 -35.02 -6.49 -27.00
N LEU A 305 -34.11 -7.12 -27.78
CA LEU A 305 -33.92 -8.57 -27.80
C LEU A 305 -33.65 -9.17 -26.42
N PHE A 306 -32.99 -8.43 -25.55
CA PHE A 306 -32.72 -8.86 -24.18
C PHE A 306 -33.88 -8.75 -23.23
N LYS A 307 -34.86 -7.85 -23.50
CA LYS A 307 -35.91 -7.45 -22.56
C LYS A 307 -36.70 -8.63 -21.96
N PRO A 308 -37.16 -9.63 -22.74
CA PRO A 308 -37.90 -10.75 -22.17
C PRO A 308 -37.12 -11.56 -21.15
N GLN A 309 -35.83 -11.80 -21.41
CA GLN A 309 -34.95 -12.52 -20.50
C GLN A 309 -34.60 -11.67 -19.25
N LEU A 310 -34.31 -10.39 -19.44
CA LEU A 310 -33.94 -9.50 -18.33
C LEU A 310 -35.08 -9.28 -17.36
N VAL A 311 -36.35 -9.14 -17.87
CA VAL A 311 -37.53 -9.00 -17.00
C VAL A 311 -37.72 -10.24 -16.12
N ARG A 312 -37.44 -11.44 -16.64
CA ARG A 312 -37.47 -12.68 -15.84
C ARG A 312 -36.39 -12.66 -14.75
N LEU A 313 -35.17 -12.16 -15.05
CA LEU A 313 -34.05 -12.09 -14.12
C LEU A 313 -34.25 -11.03 -13.03
N LEU A 314 -35.09 -10.03 -13.21
CA LEU A 314 -35.43 -9.06 -12.18
C LEU A 314 -36.04 -9.70 -10.90
N GLY A 315 -36.60 -10.89 -11.01
CA GLY A 315 -37.12 -11.64 -9.87
C GLY A 315 -36.13 -12.54 -9.15
N THR A 316 -34.88 -12.62 -9.65
CA THR A 316 -33.86 -13.49 -9.05
C THR A 316 -33.25 -12.89 -7.77
N ALA A 317 -32.85 -13.77 -6.85
CA ALA A 317 -32.04 -13.40 -5.69
C ALA A 317 -30.52 -13.44 -6.00
N GLN A 318 -30.13 -13.77 -7.22
CA GLN A 318 -28.72 -13.88 -7.63
C GLN A 318 -28.15 -12.51 -8.01
N LEU A 319 -27.26 -11.98 -7.18
CA LEU A 319 -26.68 -10.64 -7.35
C LEU A 319 -25.91 -10.49 -8.67
N THR A 320 -25.21 -11.53 -9.10
CA THR A 320 -24.44 -11.53 -10.36
C THR A 320 -25.34 -11.30 -11.57
N LEU A 321 -26.51 -11.93 -11.59
CA LEU A 321 -27.50 -11.73 -12.64
C LEU A 321 -28.14 -10.34 -12.58
N LEU A 322 -28.50 -9.90 -11.39
CA LEU A 322 -29.07 -8.55 -11.20
C LEU A 322 -28.06 -7.47 -11.61
N HIS A 323 -26.79 -7.64 -11.25
CA HIS A 323 -25.71 -6.76 -11.70
C HIS A 323 -25.60 -6.72 -13.23
N ALA A 324 -25.66 -7.88 -13.91
CA ALA A 324 -25.64 -7.92 -15.38
C ALA A 324 -26.85 -7.19 -16.00
N VAL A 325 -28.06 -7.30 -15.39
CA VAL A 325 -29.24 -6.56 -15.83
C VAL A 325 -29.04 -5.06 -15.70
N LEU A 326 -28.51 -4.61 -14.57
CA LEU A 326 -28.26 -3.17 -14.32
C LEU A 326 -27.15 -2.64 -15.24
N ALA A 327 -26.12 -3.43 -15.50
CA ALA A 327 -25.06 -3.06 -16.43
C ALA A 327 -25.59 -2.89 -17.87
N LEU A 328 -26.48 -3.78 -18.31
CA LEU A 328 -27.14 -3.65 -19.61
C LEU A 328 -28.10 -2.43 -19.64
N LYS A 329 -28.80 -2.14 -18.53
CA LYS A 329 -29.57 -0.91 -18.40
C LYS A 329 -28.68 0.32 -18.58
N ALA A 330 -27.56 0.37 -17.90
CA ALA A 330 -26.61 1.48 -18.00
C ALA A 330 -26.06 1.65 -19.42
N ALA A 331 -25.82 0.53 -20.13
CA ALA A 331 -25.26 0.56 -21.48
C ALA A 331 -26.24 1.00 -22.57
N PHE A 332 -27.53 0.64 -22.44
CA PHE A 332 -28.52 0.85 -23.48
C PHE A 332 -29.64 1.84 -23.12
N GLY A 333 -29.73 2.26 -21.86
CA GLY A 333 -30.70 3.26 -21.40
C GLY A 333 -32.14 2.99 -21.81
N GLU A 334 -32.82 4.01 -22.29
CA GLU A 334 -34.24 3.97 -22.74
C GLU A 334 -34.49 3.03 -23.92
N ALA A 335 -33.46 2.73 -24.75
CA ALA A 335 -33.61 1.77 -25.83
C ALA A 335 -33.88 0.33 -25.34
N LEU A 336 -33.58 0.03 -24.07
CA LEU A 336 -33.79 -1.27 -23.45
C LEU A 336 -34.94 -1.23 -22.43
N PHE A 337 -34.91 -0.27 -21.50
CA PHE A 337 -35.92 -0.12 -20.42
C PHE A 337 -36.62 1.23 -20.50
N THR A 338 -37.95 1.20 -20.55
CA THR A 338 -38.79 2.40 -20.48
C THR A 338 -38.89 2.94 -19.05
N ALA A 339 -39.31 4.19 -18.86
CA ALA A 339 -39.55 4.80 -17.53
C ALA A 339 -40.41 3.94 -16.60
N GLN A 340 -41.42 3.23 -17.15
CA GLN A 340 -42.22 2.30 -16.36
C GLN A 340 -41.45 1.07 -15.88
N ASP A 341 -40.56 0.54 -16.71
CA ASP A 341 -39.69 -0.59 -16.33
C ASP A 341 -38.69 -0.17 -15.24
N GLU A 342 -38.17 1.05 -15.34
CA GLU A 342 -37.25 1.63 -14.34
C GLU A 342 -37.94 1.82 -12.99
N ALA A 343 -39.16 2.35 -12.96
CA ALA A 343 -39.93 2.48 -11.74
C ALA A 343 -40.18 1.12 -11.07
N LEU A 344 -40.49 0.10 -11.85
CA LEU A 344 -40.67 -1.26 -11.34
C LEU A 344 -39.35 -1.82 -10.75
N LEU A 345 -38.23 -1.61 -11.44
CA LEU A 345 -36.91 -2.06 -11.02
C LEU A 345 -36.50 -1.40 -9.69
N LEU A 346 -36.62 -0.07 -9.60
CA LEU A 346 -36.30 0.70 -8.42
C LEU A 346 -37.16 0.27 -7.20
N ARG A 347 -38.44 0.10 -7.39
CA ARG A 347 -39.36 -0.42 -6.36
C ARG A 347 -38.93 -1.81 -5.86
N ARG A 348 -38.54 -2.71 -6.75
CA ARG A 348 -38.06 -4.04 -6.37
C ARG A 348 -36.72 -3.99 -5.61
N LEU A 349 -35.78 -3.16 -6.05
CA LEU A 349 -34.52 -2.95 -5.35
C LEU A 349 -34.72 -2.43 -3.92
N THR A 350 -35.63 -1.47 -3.75
CA THR A 350 -35.96 -0.88 -2.43
C THR A 350 -36.56 -1.92 -1.49
N LEU A 351 -37.51 -2.73 -1.97
CA LEU A 351 -38.11 -3.78 -1.16
C LEU A 351 -37.11 -4.89 -0.82
N ALA A 352 -36.24 -5.25 -1.76
CA ALA A 352 -35.21 -6.23 -1.53
C ALA A 352 -34.15 -5.73 -0.52
N ALA A 353 -33.72 -4.46 -0.60
CA ALA A 353 -32.77 -3.87 0.33
C ALA A 353 -33.23 -3.91 1.80
N GLN A 354 -34.55 -3.91 2.05
CA GLN A 354 -35.10 -3.97 3.41
C GLN A 354 -35.24 -5.38 3.98
N HIS A 355 -34.87 -6.42 3.22
CA HIS A 355 -35.04 -7.80 3.66
C HIS A 355 -34.07 -8.14 4.80
N PRO A 356 -34.56 -8.55 5.99
CA PRO A 356 -33.72 -8.70 7.19
C PRO A 356 -32.71 -9.86 7.12
N ALA A 357 -32.92 -10.84 6.26
CA ALA A 357 -32.04 -12.00 6.11
C ALA A 357 -30.97 -11.84 5.01
N LEU A 358 -30.76 -10.63 4.49
CA LEU A 358 -29.72 -10.41 3.51
C LEU A 358 -28.32 -10.53 4.14
N PRO A 359 -27.39 -11.28 3.52
CA PRO A 359 -25.98 -11.18 3.88
C PRO A 359 -25.44 -9.79 3.55
N LEU A 360 -24.44 -9.32 4.30
CA LEU A 360 -23.88 -7.97 4.17
C LEU A 360 -23.48 -7.61 2.72
N PRO A 361 -22.82 -8.46 1.92
CA PRO A 361 -22.48 -8.10 0.54
C PRO A 361 -23.71 -7.84 -0.34
N ALA A 362 -24.76 -8.61 -0.16
CA ALA A 362 -26.02 -8.42 -0.88
C ALA A 362 -26.72 -7.14 -0.46
N HIS A 363 -26.75 -6.86 0.83
CA HIS A 363 -27.33 -5.65 1.39
C HIS A 363 -26.62 -4.39 0.84
N LEU A 364 -25.29 -4.38 0.89
CA LEU A 364 -24.49 -3.30 0.30
C LEU A 364 -24.74 -3.12 -1.19
N PHE A 365 -24.83 -4.22 -1.94
CA PHE A 365 -25.13 -4.16 -3.37
C PHE A 365 -26.45 -3.42 -3.64
N TYR A 366 -27.52 -3.78 -2.92
CA TYR A 366 -28.81 -3.11 -3.09
C TYR A 366 -28.77 -1.64 -2.67
N LEU A 367 -28.09 -1.31 -1.58
CA LEU A 367 -27.96 0.08 -1.13
C LEU A 367 -27.19 0.93 -2.15
N HIS A 368 -26.09 0.41 -2.68
CA HIS A 368 -25.33 1.10 -3.72
C HIS A 368 -26.13 1.25 -5.03
N CYS A 369 -26.91 0.25 -5.40
CA CYS A 369 -27.81 0.37 -6.54
C CYS A 369 -28.83 1.51 -6.34
N LEU A 370 -29.43 1.61 -5.14
CA LEU A 370 -30.37 2.69 -4.82
C LEU A 370 -29.70 4.07 -4.85
N LEU A 371 -28.51 4.19 -4.30
CA LEU A 371 -27.75 5.45 -4.26
C LEU A 371 -27.34 5.95 -5.66
N ASN A 372 -26.99 5.03 -6.55
CA ASN A 372 -26.52 5.36 -7.89
C ASN A 372 -27.60 5.31 -8.97
N PHE A 373 -28.85 5.15 -8.59
CA PHE A 373 -29.94 5.18 -9.55
C PHE A 373 -30.18 6.63 -10.00
N PRO A 374 -30.14 6.94 -11.31
CA PRO A 374 -30.29 8.31 -11.80
C PRO A 374 -31.60 8.98 -11.34
N GLU A 375 -32.68 8.22 -11.24
CA GLU A 375 -34.02 8.69 -10.86
C GLU A 375 -34.14 9.09 -9.38
N ASN A 376 -33.11 8.82 -8.56
CA ASN A 376 -33.02 9.32 -7.19
C ASN A 376 -32.37 10.71 -7.09
N TRP A 377 -31.94 11.29 -8.20
CA TRP A 377 -31.35 12.61 -8.23
C TRP A 377 -32.41 13.66 -8.56
N PRO A 378 -32.47 14.79 -7.84
CA PRO A 378 -33.54 15.78 -7.99
C PRO A 378 -33.51 16.52 -9.31
N LEU A 379 -32.42 16.44 -10.08
CA LEU A 379 -32.28 17.07 -11.39
C LEU A 379 -31.86 16.04 -12.42
N GLY A 380 -32.68 15.84 -13.45
CA GLY A 380 -32.26 15.07 -14.61
C GLY A 380 -31.18 15.80 -15.42
N PRO A 381 -30.46 15.13 -16.32
CA PRO A 381 -29.42 15.72 -17.16
C PRO A 381 -29.95 16.86 -18.05
N THR A 382 -31.24 16.98 -18.23
CA THR A 382 -31.95 18.06 -18.97
C THR A 382 -32.37 19.22 -18.09
N GLY A 383 -32.12 19.18 -16.76
CA GLY A 383 -32.57 20.20 -15.82
C GLY A 383 -34.07 20.18 -15.51
N GLU A 384 -34.81 19.18 -15.98
CA GLU A 384 -36.20 18.95 -15.59
C GLU A 384 -36.22 18.27 -14.22
N GLU A 385 -37.10 18.76 -13.30
CA GLU A 385 -37.33 18.12 -12.01
C GLU A 385 -38.00 16.75 -12.22
N THR A 386 -37.22 15.70 -12.18
CA THR A 386 -37.80 14.35 -12.08
C THR A 386 -38.14 14.12 -10.62
N ALA A 387 -39.45 14.02 -10.34
CA ALA A 387 -39.93 13.68 -9.01
C ALA A 387 -39.20 12.38 -8.55
N PRO A 388 -38.49 12.36 -7.41
CA PRO A 388 -37.85 11.17 -6.91
C PRO A 388 -38.90 10.10 -6.66
N LEU A 389 -38.91 9.09 -7.50
CA LEU A 389 -39.98 8.09 -7.58
C LEU A 389 -40.18 7.29 -6.28
N LEU A 390 -39.20 7.28 -5.34
CA LEU A 390 -39.24 6.28 -4.27
C LEU A 390 -38.53 6.61 -2.94
N LEU A 391 -37.78 7.66 -2.79
CA LEU A 391 -37.16 8.00 -1.51
C LEU A 391 -38.06 8.83 -0.62
N GLY A 392 -39.31 8.37 -0.39
CA GLY A 392 -40.19 9.02 0.57
C GLY A 392 -39.87 8.60 2.01
N PRO A 393 -40.19 9.46 3.02
CA PRO A 393 -39.90 9.18 4.45
C PRO A 393 -40.45 7.86 4.96
N ARG A 394 -41.55 7.39 4.39
CA ARG A 394 -42.18 6.09 4.75
C ARG A 394 -41.36 4.89 4.30
N LEU A 395 -40.75 4.96 3.13
CA LEU A 395 -39.98 3.87 2.55
C LEU A 395 -38.60 3.75 3.21
N CYS A 396 -38.02 4.87 3.60
CA CYS A 396 -36.71 4.93 4.19
C CYS A 396 -36.66 4.57 5.68
N ARG A 397 -37.80 4.46 6.37
CA ARG A 397 -37.82 4.01 7.78
C ARG A 397 -37.17 2.65 7.99
N GLY A 398 -37.25 1.75 7.03
CA GLY A 398 -36.56 0.44 7.04
C GLY A 398 -35.09 0.49 6.67
N LEU A 399 -34.58 1.63 6.23
CA LEU A 399 -33.21 1.84 5.75
C LEU A 399 -32.45 2.88 6.59
N LEU A 400 -32.89 3.15 7.81
CA LEU A 400 -32.21 4.09 8.69
C LEU A 400 -30.87 3.54 9.18
N PRO A 401 -29.80 4.36 9.20
CA PRO A 401 -28.52 3.96 9.73
C PRO A 401 -28.61 3.66 11.22
N SER A 402 -27.93 2.62 11.67
CA SER A 402 -27.82 2.26 13.08
C SER A 402 -26.36 2.06 13.46
N LEU A 403 -26.00 2.46 14.68
CA LEU A 403 -24.65 2.20 15.22
C LEU A 403 -24.27 0.71 15.29
N LEU A 404 -25.24 -0.18 15.15
CA LEU A 404 -25.04 -1.65 15.16
C LEU A 404 -24.73 -2.21 13.77
N HIS A 405 -24.93 -1.41 12.70
CA HIS A 405 -24.58 -1.83 11.36
C HIS A 405 -23.06 -1.96 11.19
N ASP A 406 -22.67 -2.81 10.26
CA ASP A 406 -21.30 -2.83 9.75
C ASP A 406 -20.91 -1.43 9.21
N PRO A 407 -19.64 -0.99 9.35
CA PRO A 407 -19.21 0.34 8.93
C PRO A 407 -19.60 0.72 7.50
N SER A 408 -19.47 -0.20 6.56
CA SER A 408 -19.81 0.04 5.15
C SER A 408 -21.33 0.21 4.94
N ALA A 409 -22.13 -0.64 5.60
CA ALA A 409 -23.59 -0.53 5.57
C ALA A 409 -24.07 0.76 6.26
N LEU A 410 -23.47 1.13 7.39
CA LEU A 410 -23.80 2.37 8.09
C LEU A 410 -23.57 3.59 7.19
N LEU A 411 -22.43 3.65 6.49
CA LEU A 411 -22.15 4.77 5.57
C LEU A 411 -23.12 4.84 4.39
N ALA A 412 -23.50 3.69 3.82
CA ALA A 412 -24.47 3.65 2.73
C ALA A 412 -25.88 4.10 3.20
N HIS A 413 -26.33 3.61 4.36
CA HIS A 413 -27.59 4.07 4.98
C HIS A 413 -27.54 5.56 5.38
N LEU A 414 -26.38 6.03 5.88
CA LEU A 414 -26.19 7.44 6.19
C LEU A 414 -26.29 8.32 4.95
N HIS A 415 -25.75 7.87 3.83
CA HIS A 415 -25.87 8.59 2.56
C HIS A 415 -27.33 8.72 2.13
N LEU A 416 -28.12 7.63 2.21
CA LEU A 416 -29.56 7.70 1.97
C LEU A 416 -30.27 8.68 2.92
N LEU A 417 -29.90 8.68 4.22
CA LEU A 417 -30.46 9.64 5.18
C LEU A 417 -30.08 11.10 4.84
N CYS A 418 -28.87 11.34 4.38
CA CYS A 418 -28.45 12.68 3.94
C CYS A 418 -29.25 13.16 2.73
N LEU A 419 -29.55 12.29 1.75
CA LEU A 419 -30.40 12.64 0.62
C LEU A 419 -31.82 13.06 1.09
N LEU A 420 -32.38 12.35 2.07
CA LEU A 420 -33.65 12.73 2.67
C LEU A 420 -33.62 14.08 3.41
N CYS A 421 -32.50 14.34 4.13
CA CYS A 421 -32.34 15.61 4.82
C CYS A 421 -32.17 16.79 3.85
N ALA A 422 -31.68 16.55 2.64
CA ALA A 422 -31.50 17.58 1.62
C ALA A 422 -32.86 18.04 1.00
N GLU A 423 -33.82 17.11 0.86
CA GLU A 423 -35.15 17.40 0.26
C GLU A 423 -36.15 18.10 1.19
N ASP A 424 -35.98 18.02 2.50
CA ASP A 424 -36.97 18.40 3.48
C ASP A 424 -37.06 19.91 3.81
N GLU A 425 -36.33 20.79 3.07
CA GLU A 425 -36.42 22.25 3.37
C GLU A 425 -37.83 22.86 3.21
N GLU A 426 -38.66 22.30 2.38
CA GLU A 426 -40.01 22.85 2.10
C GLU A 426 -41.18 22.19 2.90
N LYS A 427 -40.92 21.10 3.64
CA LYS A 427 -41.97 20.27 4.24
C LYS A 427 -42.03 20.28 5.77
N GLU A 428 -41.25 21.07 6.46
CA GLU A 428 -41.17 21.10 7.94
C GLU A 428 -42.42 21.69 8.62
N GLU A 429 -43.40 22.24 7.89
CA GLU A 429 -44.56 22.94 8.48
C GLU A 429 -45.78 22.08 8.82
N LYS A 430 -45.80 20.79 8.54
CA LYS A 430 -47.01 19.97 8.78
C LYS A 430 -46.75 18.69 9.59
N GLY A 431 -46.70 18.86 10.92
CA GLY A 431 -47.16 17.83 11.90
C GLY A 431 -46.57 16.42 11.76
N GLN A 432 -45.30 16.22 11.47
CA GLN A 432 -44.68 14.90 11.52
C GLN A 432 -43.93 14.70 12.84
N ASP A 433 -44.27 13.62 13.58
CA ASP A 433 -43.64 13.21 14.83
C ASP A 433 -42.14 12.77 14.68
N TRP A 434 -41.59 12.79 13.47
CA TRP A 434 -40.25 12.31 13.18
C TRP A 434 -39.46 13.28 12.27
N CYS A 435 -38.31 13.76 12.75
CA CYS A 435 -37.39 14.66 12.02
C CYS A 435 -36.10 13.95 11.62
N PRO A 436 -35.80 13.77 10.31
CA PRO A 436 -34.61 13.13 9.83
C PRO A 436 -33.32 13.80 10.34
N ARG A 437 -33.31 15.14 10.43
CA ARG A 437 -32.18 15.94 10.89
C ARG A 437 -31.83 15.70 12.35
N HIS A 438 -32.82 15.57 13.21
CA HIS A 438 -32.64 15.25 14.62
C HIS A 438 -32.02 13.86 14.76
N TYR A 439 -32.54 12.87 14.03
CA TYR A 439 -31.98 11.51 14.02
C TYR A 439 -30.50 11.49 13.56
N LEU A 440 -30.18 12.24 12.51
CA LEU A 440 -28.82 12.40 12.03
C LEU A 440 -27.90 12.98 13.10
N GLY A 441 -28.35 14.01 13.82
CA GLY A 441 -27.60 14.62 14.92
C GLY A 441 -27.27 13.64 16.05
N GLU A 442 -28.24 12.82 16.48
CA GLU A 442 -28.05 11.79 17.50
C GLU A 442 -27.11 10.67 17.04
N LEU A 443 -27.25 10.23 15.80
CA LEU A 443 -26.36 9.24 15.21
C LEU A 443 -24.90 9.72 15.20
N LEU A 444 -24.67 10.95 14.75
CA LEU A 444 -23.33 11.57 14.73
C LEU A 444 -22.78 11.76 16.15
N ALA A 445 -23.62 12.11 17.12
CA ALA A 445 -23.21 12.18 18.52
C ALA A 445 -22.77 10.82 19.05
N GLY A 446 -23.49 9.75 18.75
CA GLY A 446 -23.13 8.38 19.10
C GLY A 446 -21.82 7.92 18.48
N LEU A 447 -21.58 8.23 17.18
CA LEU A 447 -20.32 7.93 16.50
C LEU A 447 -19.13 8.67 17.14
N ARG A 448 -19.29 9.95 17.45
CA ARG A 448 -18.25 10.74 18.15
C ARG A 448 -17.94 10.19 19.54
N GLN A 449 -18.94 9.78 20.29
CA GLN A 449 -18.75 9.17 21.61
C GLN A 449 -17.93 7.88 21.51
N ARG A 450 -18.22 7.03 20.54
CA ARG A 450 -17.44 5.81 20.29
C ARG A 450 -16.01 6.11 19.84
N ALA A 451 -15.81 7.12 18.99
CA ALA A 451 -14.47 7.54 18.54
C ALA A 451 -13.64 8.15 19.68
N ALA A 452 -14.28 8.70 20.71
CA ALA A 452 -13.61 9.26 21.89
C ALA A 452 -13.07 8.21 22.87
N LEU A 453 -13.52 6.95 22.79
CA LEU A 453 -13.09 5.88 23.70
C LEU A 453 -11.60 5.60 23.57
N HIS A 454 -10.88 5.67 24.72
CA HIS A 454 -9.46 5.31 24.78
C HIS A 454 -9.28 3.80 24.56
N GLY A 455 -8.33 3.42 23.69
CA GLY A 455 -8.10 2.01 23.37
C GLY A 455 -9.14 1.41 22.40
N GLY A 456 -10.12 2.18 21.93
CA GLY A 456 -11.06 1.73 20.91
C GLY A 456 -10.39 1.47 19.56
N PRO A 457 -10.98 0.56 18.75
CA PRO A 457 -10.46 0.26 17.42
C PRO A 457 -10.34 1.53 16.57
N ARG A 458 -9.26 1.65 15.82
CA ARG A 458 -9.06 2.77 14.87
C ARG A 458 -10.20 2.87 13.87
N ALA A 459 -10.77 1.74 13.47
CA ALA A 459 -11.90 1.66 12.56
C ALA A 459 -13.12 2.49 13.00
N LEU A 460 -13.39 2.61 14.31
CA LEU A 460 -14.48 3.46 14.82
C LEU A 460 -14.20 4.95 14.67
N ALA A 461 -12.94 5.37 14.86
CA ALA A 461 -12.55 6.74 14.61
C ALA A 461 -12.65 7.04 13.10
N THR A 462 -12.10 6.18 12.25
CA THR A 462 -12.19 6.30 10.78
C THR A 462 -13.65 6.40 10.33
N LEU A 463 -14.52 5.55 10.83
CA LEU A 463 -15.96 5.59 10.53
C LEU A 463 -16.61 6.94 10.93
N CYS A 464 -16.27 7.48 12.10
CA CYS A 464 -16.80 8.78 12.55
C CYS A 464 -16.38 9.91 11.60
N PHE A 465 -15.12 9.91 11.12
CA PHE A 465 -14.64 10.93 10.18
C PHE A 465 -15.20 10.73 8.78
N GLN A 466 -15.35 9.49 8.29
CA GLN A 466 -16.01 9.19 7.03
C GLN A 466 -17.48 9.66 7.04
N ALA A 467 -18.21 9.37 8.12
CA ALA A 467 -19.57 9.84 8.32
C ALA A 467 -19.66 11.37 8.36
N SER A 468 -18.73 12.02 9.07
CA SER A 468 -18.65 13.49 9.13
C SER A 468 -18.38 14.10 7.75
N TYR A 469 -17.45 13.53 7.00
CA TYR A 469 -17.16 13.97 5.63
C TYR A 469 -18.38 13.84 4.71
N LEU A 470 -19.04 12.68 4.75
CA LEU A 470 -20.23 12.41 3.92
C LEU A 470 -21.35 13.42 4.22
N VAL A 471 -21.60 13.70 5.51
CA VAL A 471 -22.61 14.70 5.91
C VAL A 471 -22.24 16.09 5.40
N VAL A 472 -20.99 16.49 5.53
CA VAL A 472 -20.50 17.78 5.03
C VAL A 472 -20.67 17.86 3.51
N HIS A 473 -20.33 16.78 2.79
CA HIS A 473 -20.43 16.73 1.34
C HIS A 473 -21.88 16.80 0.84
N CYS A 474 -22.81 16.09 1.48
CA CYS A 474 -24.20 16.03 1.05
C CYS A 474 -25.03 17.24 1.52
N LEU A 475 -24.70 17.82 2.69
CA LEU A 475 -25.51 18.86 3.37
C LEU A 475 -24.72 20.17 3.52
N ALA A 476 -23.89 20.51 2.52
CA ALA A 476 -23.00 21.67 2.52
C ALA A 476 -23.72 22.99 2.84
N MET A 477 -24.94 23.17 2.36
CA MET A 477 -25.71 24.40 2.49
C MET A 477 -26.59 24.45 3.75
N GLN A 478 -26.48 23.46 4.66
CA GLN A 478 -27.34 23.39 5.85
C GLN A 478 -26.60 23.73 7.15
N PRO A 479 -26.55 25.01 7.60
CA PRO A 479 -25.83 25.43 8.80
C PRO A 479 -26.40 24.79 10.08
N MET A 480 -27.70 24.44 10.11
CA MET A 480 -28.34 23.75 11.24
C MET A 480 -27.71 22.39 11.55
N VAL A 481 -27.16 21.70 10.55
CA VAL A 481 -26.46 20.43 10.73
C VAL A 481 -24.95 20.64 10.94
N LEU A 482 -24.34 21.58 10.20
CA LEU A 482 -22.90 21.79 10.22
C LEU A 482 -22.37 22.43 11.51
N THR A 483 -23.12 23.35 12.12
CA THR A 483 -22.70 24.01 13.37
C THR A 483 -22.56 23.02 14.54
N PRO A 484 -23.57 22.18 14.85
CA PRO A 484 -23.44 21.15 15.87
C PRO A 484 -22.35 20.12 15.56
N LEU A 485 -22.16 19.78 14.27
CA LEU A 485 -21.08 18.88 13.84
C LEU A 485 -19.69 19.48 14.15
N THR A 486 -19.45 20.73 13.78
CA THR A 486 -18.20 21.45 14.03
C THR A 486 -17.87 21.51 15.52
N HIS A 487 -18.82 21.90 16.36
CA HIS A 487 -18.65 21.94 17.81
C HIS A 487 -18.42 20.53 18.39
N GLY A 488 -19.09 19.53 17.85
CA GLY A 488 -18.90 18.13 18.24
C GLY A 488 -17.51 17.62 17.92
N LEU A 489 -16.98 17.92 16.73
CA LEU A 489 -15.64 17.56 16.30
C LEU A 489 -14.56 18.29 17.13
N ALA A 490 -14.73 19.57 17.44
CA ALA A 490 -13.81 20.30 18.33
C ALA A 490 -13.75 19.67 19.74
N ARG A 491 -14.91 19.27 20.29
CA ARG A 491 -14.96 18.53 21.56
C ARG A 491 -14.27 17.16 21.48
N LEU A 492 -14.42 16.45 20.36
CA LEU A 492 -13.71 15.18 20.13
C LEU A 492 -12.19 15.37 20.12
N TYR A 493 -11.68 16.43 19.45
CA TYR A 493 -10.27 16.76 19.45
C TYR A 493 -9.75 17.08 20.87
N ARG A 494 -10.55 17.83 21.65
CA ARG A 494 -10.23 18.12 23.05
C ARG A 494 -10.07 16.85 23.89
N ALA A 495 -10.95 15.88 23.69
CA ALA A 495 -10.93 14.62 24.41
C ALA A 495 -9.81 13.68 23.95
N ARG A 496 -9.47 13.72 22.64
CA ARG A 496 -8.54 12.78 22.02
C ARG A 496 -7.66 13.42 20.94
N PRO A 497 -6.60 14.18 21.32
CA PRO A 497 -5.69 14.84 20.38
C PRO A 497 -4.99 13.88 19.41
N ALA A 498 -4.77 12.61 19.81
CA ALA A 498 -4.17 11.58 18.96
C ALA A 498 -4.93 11.31 17.65
N LEU A 499 -6.17 11.80 17.50
CA LEU A 499 -6.93 11.75 16.25
C LEU A 499 -6.53 12.87 15.25
N ALA A 500 -5.51 13.68 15.56
CA ALA A 500 -5.02 14.74 14.67
C ALA A 500 -4.84 14.32 13.20
N PRO A 501 -4.28 13.15 12.87
CA PRO A 501 -4.17 12.71 11.48
C PRO A 501 -5.52 12.65 10.75
N HIS A 502 -6.57 12.19 11.43
CA HIS A 502 -7.92 12.14 10.85
C HIS A 502 -8.51 13.54 10.64
N PHE A 503 -8.25 14.47 11.57
CA PHE A 503 -8.66 15.86 11.41
C PHE A 503 -7.96 16.56 10.26
N VAL A 504 -6.64 16.33 10.11
CA VAL A 504 -5.86 16.87 8.99
C VAL A 504 -6.44 16.37 7.66
N ASP A 505 -6.70 15.08 7.56
CA ASP A 505 -7.25 14.48 6.37
C ASP A 505 -8.69 14.99 6.06
N LEU A 506 -9.51 15.16 7.08
CA LEU A 506 -10.83 15.78 6.92
C LEU A 506 -10.71 17.24 6.41
N LEU A 507 -9.83 18.04 6.98
CA LEU A 507 -9.61 19.44 6.58
C LEU A 507 -9.08 19.57 5.15
N ASP A 508 -8.25 18.63 4.70
CA ASP A 508 -7.70 18.60 3.35
C ASP A 508 -8.78 18.26 2.29
N ARG A 509 -9.84 17.55 2.69
CA ARG A 509 -10.95 17.13 1.82
C ARG A 509 -12.12 18.10 1.79
N VAL A 510 -12.41 18.69 2.94
CA VAL A 510 -13.50 19.65 3.08
C VAL A 510 -13.05 21.00 2.50
N GLY A 511 -13.81 21.51 1.52
CA GLY A 511 -13.52 22.79 0.88
C GLY A 511 -13.43 23.97 1.86
N PRO A 512 -12.91 25.11 1.43
CA PRO A 512 -12.61 26.25 2.31
C PRO A 512 -13.87 26.81 3.03
N GLU A 513 -15.01 26.81 2.38
CA GLU A 513 -16.27 27.34 2.93
C GLU A 513 -16.76 26.56 4.16
N LEU A 514 -16.65 25.24 4.12
CA LEU A 514 -17.08 24.33 5.18
C LEU A 514 -15.97 24.04 6.19
N GLY A 515 -14.71 24.09 5.75
CA GLY A 515 -13.54 23.86 6.59
C GLY A 515 -13.22 25.03 7.50
N GLU A 516 -13.61 26.26 7.17
CA GLU A 516 -13.20 27.44 7.93
C GLU A 516 -13.75 27.48 9.37
N PRO A 517 -15.03 27.19 9.65
CA PRO A 517 -15.52 27.09 11.02
C PRO A 517 -14.79 26.02 11.84
N LEU A 518 -14.48 24.88 11.24
CA LEU A 518 -13.74 23.82 11.90
C LEU A 518 -12.29 24.21 12.14
N ARG A 519 -11.63 24.89 11.18
CA ARG A 519 -10.26 25.42 11.34
C ARG A 519 -10.18 26.40 12.49
N MET A 520 -11.14 27.35 12.57
CA MET A 520 -11.19 28.31 13.67
C MET A 520 -11.35 27.63 15.03
N ALA A 521 -12.29 26.69 15.13
CA ALA A 521 -12.54 25.95 16.37
C ALA A 521 -11.32 25.13 16.81
N LEU A 522 -10.67 24.40 15.90
CA LEU A 522 -9.47 23.63 16.20
C LEU A 522 -8.27 24.50 16.60
N ARG A 523 -8.06 25.64 15.91
CA ARG A 523 -7.01 26.60 16.28
C ARG A 523 -7.22 27.12 17.70
N GLN A 524 -8.42 27.54 18.04
CA GLN A 524 -8.75 28.02 19.36
C GLN A 524 -8.51 26.95 20.43
N GLU A 525 -8.89 25.70 20.16
CA GLU A 525 -8.65 24.59 21.09
C GLU A 525 -7.17 24.32 21.32
N VAL A 526 -6.35 24.41 20.30
CA VAL A 526 -4.90 24.17 20.42
C VAL A 526 -4.19 25.30 21.14
N VAL A 527 -4.44 26.56 20.74
CA VAL A 527 -3.74 27.71 21.25
C VAL A 527 -4.09 27.99 22.72
N SER A 528 -5.27 27.56 23.19
CA SER A 528 -5.67 27.69 24.60
C SER A 528 -4.92 26.74 25.56
N ARG A 529 -4.09 25.84 25.05
CA ARG A 529 -3.39 24.82 25.85
C ARG A 529 -1.95 25.23 26.17
N PRO A 530 -1.38 24.71 27.27
CA PRO A 530 0.03 24.92 27.56
C PRO A 530 0.87 24.15 26.51
N GLY A 531 1.92 24.79 25.97
CA GLY A 531 2.83 24.19 24.98
C GLY A 531 3.71 23.04 25.51
N ARG A 532 3.38 22.45 26.66
CA ARG A 532 4.12 21.38 27.35
C ARG A 532 3.35 20.05 27.40
N ASP A 533 2.27 19.92 26.65
CA ASP A 533 1.40 18.76 26.68
C ASP A 533 2.09 17.55 26.00
N GLU A 534 1.86 16.34 26.48
CA GLU A 534 2.27 15.08 25.81
C GLU A 534 1.72 14.99 24.38
N ALA A 535 0.63 15.70 24.11
CA ALA A 535 0.00 15.79 22.80
C ALA A 535 0.63 16.84 21.86
N LEU A 536 1.78 17.45 22.22
CA LEU A 536 2.40 18.54 21.46
C LEU A 536 2.56 18.21 19.97
N ARG A 537 2.96 16.99 19.64
CA ARG A 537 3.09 16.52 18.25
C ARG A 537 1.77 16.69 17.48
N TRP A 538 0.67 16.33 18.11
CA TRP A 538 -0.66 16.39 17.49
C TRP A 538 -1.13 17.84 17.34
N HIS A 539 -0.82 18.69 18.32
CA HIS A 539 -1.13 20.11 18.27
C HIS A 539 -0.39 20.83 17.15
N LEU A 540 0.91 20.56 16.99
CA LEU A 540 1.71 21.10 15.90
C LEU A 540 1.22 20.60 14.53
N GLN A 541 0.81 19.36 14.44
CA GLN A 541 0.26 18.81 13.20
C GLN A 541 -1.04 19.50 12.79
N ILE A 542 -1.96 19.74 13.71
CA ILE A 542 -3.18 20.51 13.45
C ILE A 542 -2.83 21.95 13.09
N LEU A 543 -1.98 22.64 13.88
CA LEU A 543 -1.60 24.02 13.59
C LEU A 543 -0.97 24.19 12.21
N SER A 544 -0.22 23.23 11.72
CA SER A 544 0.36 23.28 10.38
C SER A 544 -0.68 23.42 9.25
N LYS A 545 -1.94 23.02 9.51
CA LYS A 545 -3.06 23.08 8.56
C LYS A 545 -4.03 24.23 8.83
N VAL A 546 -4.14 24.66 10.08
CA VAL A 546 -5.10 25.70 10.46
C VAL A 546 -4.45 27.06 10.77
N ALA A 547 -3.11 27.14 10.79
CA ALA A 547 -2.40 28.40 10.97
C ALA A 547 -2.56 29.27 9.71
N ASP A 548 -3.26 30.36 9.88
CA ASP A 548 -3.46 31.41 8.89
C ASP A 548 -3.01 32.75 9.49
N GLY A 549 -3.07 33.81 8.70
CA GLY A 549 -2.75 35.16 9.15
C GLY A 549 -3.73 35.74 10.19
N LYS A 550 -4.79 35.02 10.55
CA LYS A 550 -5.76 35.45 11.55
C LYS A 550 -5.28 35.09 12.95
N ALA A 551 -5.18 36.05 13.84
CA ALA A 551 -4.69 35.93 15.22
C ALA A 551 -3.26 35.34 15.34
N PRO A 552 -2.25 35.92 14.69
CA PRO A 552 -0.90 35.38 14.67
C PRO A 552 -0.21 35.42 16.05
N SER A 553 -0.49 36.44 16.88
CA SER A 553 0.14 36.60 18.19
C SER A 553 -0.12 35.43 19.15
N ALA A 554 -1.33 34.92 19.17
CA ALA A 554 -1.68 33.79 20.03
C ALA A 554 -1.00 32.48 19.53
N THR A 555 -0.95 32.27 18.22
CA THR A 555 -0.25 31.11 17.61
C THR A 555 1.27 31.22 17.87
N LEU A 556 1.87 32.38 17.68
CA LEU A 556 3.29 32.62 17.97
C LEU A 556 3.63 32.42 19.45
N GLY A 557 2.78 32.89 20.37
CA GLY A 557 2.94 32.64 21.80
C GLY A 557 2.97 31.16 22.15
N PHE A 558 2.07 30.37 21.53
CA PHE A 558 2.08 28.91 21.67
C PHE A 558 3.36 28.29 21.11
N LEU A 559 3.83 28.73 19.93
CA LEU A 559 5.04 28.19 19.29
C LEU A 559 6.30 28.52 20.09
N HIS A 560 6.40 29.71 20.69
CA HIS A 560 7.51 30.05 21.58
C HIS A 560 7.55 29.16 22.84
N ALA A 561 6.39 28.87 23.42
CA ALA A 561 6.31 27.96 24.56
C ALA A 561 6.65 26.51 24.14
N ALA A 562 6.22 26.07 22.96
CA ALA A 562 6.48 24.75 22.42
C ALA A 562 7.95 24.54 22.03
N ALA A 563 8.64 25.56 21.56
CA ALA A 563 10.02 25.49 21.07
C ALA A 563 10.99 24.91 22.13
N ALA A 564 10.81 25.26 23.40
CA ALA A 564 11.63 24.77 24.51
C ALA A 564 11.48 23.25 24.76
N HIS A 565 10.42 22.62 24.22
CA HIS A 565 10.09 21.21 24.42
C HIS A 565 10.29 20.36 23.15
N CYS A 566 10.72 20.97 22.05
CA CYS A 566 10.98 20.27 20.77
C CYS A 566 12.39 19.66 20.75
N THR A 567 12.61 18.60 21.50
CA THR A 567 13.90 17.89 21.59
C THR A 567 14.08 16.85 20.48
N ASP A 568 13.00 16.29 19.95
CA ASP A 568 13.01 15.28 18.90
C ASP A 568 12.94 15.90 17.50
N TRP A 569 13.65 15.32 16.53
CA TRP A 569 13.63 15.78 15.14
C TRP A 569 12.21 15.89 14.57
N GLY A 570 11.35 14.90 14.87
CA GLY A 570 9.96 14.91 14.38
C GLY A 570 9.14 16.11 14.91
N LEU A 571 9.33 16.49 16.18
CA LEU A 571 8.70 17.69 16.76
C LEU A 571 9.28 18.97 16.16
N GLN A 572 10.59 19.02 15.92
CA GLN A 572 11.25 20.16 15.27
C GLN A 572 10.69 20.38 13.86
N GLN A 573 10.54 19.29 13.07
CA GLN A 573 9.94 19.36 11.75
C GLN A 573 8.46 19.80 11.78
N ALA A 574 7.67 19.30 12.72
CA ALA A 574 6.27 19.69 12.89
C ALA A 574 6.16 21.19 13.26
N LEU A 575 7.02 21.68 14.15
CA LEU A 575 7.10 23.11 14.50
C LEU A 575 7.45 23.96 13.27
N LEU A 576 8.47 23.56 12.51
CA LEU A 576 8.90 24.28 11.30
C LEU A 576 7.86 24.23 10.18
N GLN A 577 7.03 23.20 10.11
CA GLN A 577 5.88 23.18 9.21
C GLN A 577 4.85 24.25 9.57
N VAL A 578 4.58 24.47 10.87
CA VAL A 578 3.72 25.57 11.30
C VAL A 578 4.33 26.92 10.94
N CYS A 579 5.63 27.11 11.16
CA CYS A 579 6.35 28.33 10.75
C CYS A 579 6.23 28.56 9.24
N ARG A 580 6.35 27.51 8.43
CA ARG A 580 6.15 27.60 6.97
C ARG A 580 4.72 28.01 6.61
N ALA A 581 3.71 27.49 7.31
CA ALA A 581 2.32 27.87 7.08
C ALA A 581 2.10 29.36 7.38
N LEU A 582 2.64 29.86 8.49
CA LEU A 582 2.59 31.28 8.85
C LEU A 582 3.34 32.18 7.86
N LEU A 583 4.52 31.77 7.38
CA LEU A 583 5.25 32.48 6.33
C LEU A 583 4.42 32.62 5.06
N ARG A 584 3.74 31.55 4.64
CA ARG A 584 2.85 31.57 3.47
C ARG A 584 1.64 32.48 3.68
N ALA A 585 1.15 32.58 4.91
CA ALA A 585 0.08 33.49 5.27
C ALA A 585 0.52 34.96 5.40
N GLY A 586 1.82 35.26 5.18
CA GLY A 586 2.37 36.62 5.23
C GLY A 586 2.65 37.14 6.64
N VAL A 587 2.71 36.27 7.65
CA VAL A 587 3.04 36.66 9.02
C VAL A 587 4.55 36.86 9.13
N GLY A 588 5.01 38.08 9.38
CA GLY A 588 6.44 38.42 9.54
C GLY A 588 6.86 38.79 10.96
N GLU A 589 6.05 39.60 11.61
CA GLU A 589 6.34 40.06 12.99
C GLU A 589 6.31 38.93 14.01
N GLY A 590 7.30 38.89 14.88
CA GLY A 590 7.47 37.83 15.90
C GLY A 590 7.92 36.46 15.35
N LEU A 591 7.62 36.15 14.07
CA LEU A 591 8.07 34.89 13.45
C LEU A 591 9.58 34.91 13.16
N ALA A 592 10.14 36.07 12.81
CA ALA A 592 11.58 36.25 12.59
C ALA A 592 12.36 35.94 13.88
N ASP A 593 11.90 36.44 15.04
CA ASP A 593 12.53 36.19 16.33
C ASP A 593 12.47 34.71 16.71
N LEU A 594 11.32 34.07 16.50
CA LEU A 594 11.16 32.64 16.71
C LEU A 594 12.13 31.83 15.83
N LEU A 595 12.20 32.13 14.55
CA LEU A 595 13.09 31.41 13.61
C LEU A 595 14.57 31.61 13.95
N GLN A 596 14.95 32.83 14.39
CA GLN A 596 16.31 33.11 14.86
C GLN A 596 16.63 32.32 16.13
N ALA A 597 15.72 32.26 17.10
CA ALA A 597 15.88 31.43 18.28
C ALA A 597 16.02 29.95 17.95
N LEU A 598 15.16 29.42 17.11
CA LEU A 598 15.23 28.03 16.65
C LEU A 598 16.54 27.71 15.93
N ALA A 599 17.03 28.62 15.08
CA ALA A 599 18.31 28.44 14.38
C ALA A 599 19.54 28.35 15.31
N ARG A 600 19.40 28.79 16.57
CA ARG A 600 20.45 28.72 17.60
C ARG A 600 20.25 27.53 18.55
N GLN A 601 19.02 27.23 18.92
CA GLN A 601 18.66 26.32 20.01
C GLN A 601 18.50 24.86 19.53
N LEU A 602 18.06 24.62 18.26
CA LEU A 602 17.84 23.27 17.77
C LEU A 602 19.14 22.49 17.65
N GLU A 603 19.17 21.29 18.20
CA GLU A 603 20.36 20.43 18.21
C GLU A 603 20.55 19.70 16.87
N ASP A 604 19.47 19.24 16.26
CA ASP A 604 19.54 18.51 14.98
C ASP A 604 19.92 19.44 13.82
N PRO A 605 20.92 19.08 13.02
CA PRO A 605 21.39 19.91 11.90
C PRO A 605 20.30 20.27 10.89
N ASP A 606 19.41 19.33 10.52
CA ASP A 606 18.34 19.57 9.57
C ASP A 606 17.32 20.59 10.08
N GLY A 607 16.88 20.45 11.34
CA GLY A 607 15.98 21.40 11.98
C GLY A 607 16.57 22.80 12.02
N ARG A 608 17.81 22.92 12.47
CA ARG A 608 18.54 24.20 12.59
C ARG A 608 18.74 24.88 11.23
N ASP A 609 19.18 24.13 10.22
CA ASP A 609 19.48 24.68 8.89
C ASP A 609 18.17 25.06 8.15
N ARG A 610 17.07 24.35 8.38
CA ARG A 610 15.75 24.71 7.88
C ARG A 610 15.20 25.97 8.54
N ALA A 611 15.39 26.14 9.86
CA ALA A 611 15.01 27.36 10.55
C ALA A 611 15.78 28.58 9.98
N ARG A 612 17.08 28.42 9.72
CA ARG A 612 17.92 29.45 9.07
C ARG A 612 17.44 29.76 7.67
N LEU A 613 17.10 28.74 6.87
CA LEU A 613 16.57 28.95 5.52
C LEU A 613 15.30 29.78 5.56
N TYR A 614 14.35 29.46 6.44
CA TYR A 614 13.10 30.22 6.57
C TYR A 614 13.35 31.65 7.04
N TYR A 615 14.30 31.86 7.97
CA TYR A 615 14.70 33.20 8.40
C TYR A 615 15.28 34.02 7.24
N ILE A 616 16.18 33.45 6.46
CA ILE A 616 16.80 34.11 5.29
C ILE A 616 15.73 34.43 4.24
N LEU A 617 14.84 33.52 3.93
CA LEU A 617 13.75 33.75 3.00
C LEU A 617 12.86 34.91 3.46
N LEU A 618 12.51 34.98 4.74
CA LEU A 618 11.71 36.07 5.30
C LEU A 618 12.45 37.41 5.27
N ALA A 619 13.76 37.42 5.51
CA ALA A 619 14.58 38.65 5.54
C ALA A 619 14.82 39.23 4.12
N HIS A 620 14.84 38.39 3.07
CA HIS A 620 15.26 38.81 1.73
C HIS A 620 14.15 38.82 0.70
N LEU A 621 13.01 38.15 0.93
CA LEU A 621 11.93 38.04 -0.03
C LEU A 621 10.67 38.78 0.43
N ALA A 622 10.13 39.64 -0.45
CA ALA A 622 8.82 40.23 -0.25
C ALA A 622 7.68 39.21 -0.35
N GLY A 623 6.52 39.49 0.26
CA GLY A 623 5.40 38.56 0.41
C GLY A 623 5.02 37.73 -0.82
N PRO A 624 4.81 38.33 -2.02
CA PRO A 624 4.47 37.55 -3.22
C PRO A 624 5.57 36.60 -3.67
N LYS A 625 6.84 37.03 -3.63
CA LYS A 625 8.01 36.21 -3.98
C LYS A 625 8.24 35.10 -2.94
N LEU A 626 7.99 35.39 -1.68
CA LEU A 626 8.06 34.40 -0.60
C LEU A 626 7.04 33.28 -0.80
N GLY A 627 5.81 33.62 -1.19
CA GLY A 627 4.78 32.65 -1.52
C GLY A 627 5.19 31.70 -2.66
N VAL A 628 5.80 32.24 -3.71
CA VAL A 628 6.32 31.46 -4.84
C VAL A 628 7.50 30.58 -4.41
N ALA A 629 8.46 31.12 -3.64
CA ALA A 629 9.62 30.38 -3.15
C ALA A 629 9.26 29.19 -2.23
N LEU A 630 8.22 29.34 -1.41
CA LEU A 630 7.72 28.27 -0.54
C LEU A 630 6.87 27.24 -1.29
N GLY A 631 6.55 27.50 -2.54
CA GLY A 631 5.76 26.65 -3.42
C GLY A 631 4.27 26.60 -3.06
N PRO A 632 3.42 26.14 -3.99
CA PRO A 632 2.04 25.78 -3.63
C PRO A 632 2.06 24.72 -2.56
N SER A 633 1.03 24.67 -1.71
CA SER A 633 0.75 23.46 -0.98
C SER A 633 0.60 22.37 -2.02
N LEU A 634 1.42 21.34 -1.98
CA LEU A 634 1.17 20.15 -2.79
C LEU A 634 -0.31 19.84 -2.54
N ALA A 635 -1.10 19.90 -3.60
CA ALA A 635 -2.48 19.44 -3.54
C ALA A 635 -2.39 18.06 -2.91
N ALA A 636 -3.11 17.86 -1.82
CA ALA A 636 -3.15 16.54 -1.22
C ALA A 636 -3.50 15.56 -2.34
N PRO A 637 -2.71 14.50 -2.56
CA PRO A 637 -3.04 13.56 -3.59
C PRO A 637 -4.48 13.13 -3.36
N ALA A 638 -5.28 13.25 -4.39
CA ALA A 638 -6.67 12.84 -4.33
C ALA A 638 -6.69 11.43 -3.76
N LEU A 639 -7.21 11.27 -2.55
CA LEU A 639 -7.73 10.01 -2.05
C LEU A 639 -6.81 8.87 -1.68
N THR A 640 -5.67 9.07 -1.10
CA THR A 640 -5.18 8.02 -0.21
C THR A 640 -5.37 8.50 1.20
N SER A 641 -6.56 8.38 1.68
CA SER A 641 -6.82 8.86 2.98
C SER A 641 -6.70 7.78 4.01
N SER A 642 -6.21 8.19 5.15
CA SER A 642 -6.40 7.48 6.40
C SER A 642 -7.88 7.21 6.71
N LEU A 643 -8.81 7.91 6.04
CA LEU A 643 -10.25 7.65 6.14
C LEU A 643 -10.68 6.36 5.43
N VAL A 644 -9.94 5.94 4.41
CA VAL A 644 -10.28 4.74 3.60
C VAL A 644 -9.20 3.67 3.69
N ALA A 645 -7.96 4.03 3.99
CA ALA A 645 -6.77 3.26 3.66
C ALA A 645 -6.25 2.33 4.76
N GLU A 646 -6.98 2.05 5.82
CA GLU A 646 -6.50 1.05 6.79
C GLU A 646 -6.30 -0.35 6.18
N ASN A 647 -6.92 -0.65 5.05
CA ASN A 647 -6.86 -1.97 4.42
C ASN A 647 -6.26 -1.99 3.01
N GLN A 648 -5.95 -0.84 2.44
CA GLN A 648 -5.18 -0.84 1.20
C GLN A 648 -3.71 -0.83 1.57
N GLY A 649 -3.13 -1.99 1.71
CA GLY A 649 -1.68 -2.24 1.84
C GLY A 649 -0.88 -1.78 0.62
N PHE A 650 -1.24 -0.66 0.07
CA PHE A 650 -0.41 0.16 -0.77
C PHE A 650 0.33 1.14 0.13
N ALA A 651 1.28 0.59 0.86
CA ALA A 651 2.48 1.33 0.97
C ALA A 651 2.78 1.84 -0.44
N ALA A 652 2.74 3.15 -0.67
CA ALA A 652 3.58 3.73 -1.68
C ALA A 652 4.97 3.18 -1.31
N VAL A 653 5.38 2.14 -2.01
CA VAL A 653 6.61 1.45 -1.70
C VAL A 653 7.70 2.43 -2.06
N LEU A 654 8.21 3.13 -1.05
CA LEU A 654 9.46 3.83 -1.20
C LEU A 654 10.47 2.72 -1.54
N MET A 655 10.81 2.60 -2.81
CA MET A 655 11.80 1.64 -3.27
C MET A 655 13.15 2.12 -2.74
N VAL A 656 13.59 1.52 -1.65
CA VAL A 656 14.91 1.78 -1.08
C VAL A 656 15.85 0.72 -1.62
N GLN A 657 16.81 1.16 -2.42
CA GLN A 657 17.83 0.28 -3.02
C GLN A 657 19.01 0.15 -2.07
N GLU A 658 19.61 -1.03 -2.00
CA GLU A 658 20.91 -1.20 -1.36
C GLU A 658 22.01 -0.67 -2.28
N ALA A 659 22.88 0.17 -1.75
CA ALA A 659 23.99 0.75 -2.50
C ALA A 659 25.30 0.60 -1.72
N PRO A 660 26.46 0.56 -2.40
CA PRO A 660 27.74 0.65 -1.73
C PRO A 660 27.84 1.96 -0.94
N ALA A 661 28.57 1.96 0.16
CA ALA A 661 28.68 3.11 1.05
C ALA A 661 29.35 4.32 0.34
N PRO A 662 28.60 5.41 0.01
CA PRO A 662 29.16 6.57 -0.68
C PRO A 662 29.83 7.56 0.29
N MET A 663 29.85 7.24 1.57
CA MET A 663 30.38 8.09 2.63
C MET A 663 31.23 7.29 3.62
N ARG A 664 32.15 7.99 4.29
CA ARG A 664 32.95 7.47 5.40
C ARG A 664 32.66 8.27 6.66
N LEU A 665 32.51 7.56 7.78
CA LEU A 665 32.38 8.15 9.10
C LEU A 665 33.65 7.87 9.88
N SER A 666 34.16 8.89 10.55
CA SER A 666 35.29 8.77 11.49
C SER A 666 34.96 9.50 12.79
N VAL A 667 35.52 9.03 13.87
CA VAL A 667 35.43 9.70 15.19
C VAL A 667 36.41 10.86 15.21
N GLY A 668 35.89 12.06 15.39
CA GLY A 668 36.70 13.27 15.50
C GLY A 668 37.29 13.50 16.89
N PRO A 669 38.08 14.58 17.06
CA PRO A 669 38.73 14.89 18.33
C PRO A 669 37.67 15.14 19.43
N ARG A 670 37.98 14.64 20.60
CA ARG A 670 37.10 14.69 21.77
C ARG A 670 36.90 16.13 22.28
N ARG A 671 35.71 16.46 22.61
CA ARG A 671 35.32 17.69 23.31
C ARG A 671 34.68 17.34 24.65
N ALA A 672 35.42 17.44 25.70
CA ALA A 672 34.95 17.21 27.08
C ALA A 672 34.14 18.41 27.60
N ALA A 673 32.96 18.62 27.05
CA ALA A 673 32.10 19.71 27.51
C ALA A 673 30.62 19.29 27.54
N GLY A 674 30.06 19.07 28.72
CA GLY A 674 28.63 18.80 28.86
C GLY A 674 28.31 17.75 29.94
N PRO A 675 27.02 17.58 30.27
CA PRO A 675 26.56 16.60 31.25
C PRO A 675 26.54 15.14 30.76
N VAL A 676 26.59 14.94 29.45
CA VAL A 676 26.50 13.64 28.80
C VAL A 676 27.69 13.48 27.84
N PRO A 677 28.27 12.27 27.70
CA PRO A 677 29.33 12.06 26.72
C PRO A 677 28.76 12.17 25.29
N VAL A 678 29.45 12.92 24.46
CA VAL A 678 29.07 13.18 23.06
C VAL A 678 30.21 12.73 22.15
N LEU A 679 29.87 11.82 21.23
CA LEU A 679 30.77 11.42 20.19
C LEU A 679 30.70 12.42 19.04
N GLN A 680 31.85 12.99 18.67
CA GLN A 680 31.94 13.84 17.49
C GLN A 680 32.25 12.99 16.26
N LEU A 681 31.38 13.06 15.25
CA LEU A 681 31.55 12.32 14.01
C LEU A 681 31.93 13.27 12.88
N GLN A 682 32.95 12.91 12.13
CA GLN A 682 33.32 13.56 10.89
C GLN A 682 32.82 12.72 9.72
N VAL A 683 32.23 13.39 8.74
CA VAL A 683 31.63 12.76 7.55
C VAL A 683 32.40 13.20 6.32
N GLU A 684 32.90 12.25 5.56
CA GLU A 684 33.49 12.46 4.23
C GLU A 684 32.59 11.78 3.19
N VAL A 685 32.31 12.48 2.09
CA VAL A 685 31.47 11.96 1.01
C VAL A 685 32.20 12.02 -0.32
N LEU A 686 31.94 11.01 -1.16
CA LEU A 686 32.53 10.89 -2.49
C LEU A 686 31.67 11.59 -3.57
N GLU A 687 30.38 11.69 -3.33
CA GLU A 687 29.41 12.31 -4.23
C GLU A 687 28.37 13.14 -3.45
N PRO A 688 27.63 14.05 -4.08
CA PRO A 688 26.58 14.78 -3.39
C PRO A 688 25.47 13.84 -2.88
N LEU A 689 25.11 13.97 -1.61
CA LEU A 689 24.05 13.18 -0.98
C LEU A 689 23.02 14.11 -0.33
N TYR A 690 21.75 13.75 -0.41
CA TYR A 690 20.65 14.54 0.09
C TYR A 690 19.80 13.75 1.08
N SER A 691 19.14 14.44 2.02
CA SER A 691 18.25 13.85 3.02
C SER A 691 18.87 12.65 3.74
N VAL A 692 20.11 12.83 4.21
CA VAL A 692 20.88 11.76 4.84
C VAL A 692 20.39 11.53 6.26
N GLU A 693 20.01 10.30 6.58
CA GLU A 693 19.67 9.85 7.93
C GLU A 693 20.68 8.79 8.37
N LEU A 694 21.35 9.05 9.47
CA LEU A 694 22.30 8.12 10.09
C LEU A 694 21.65 7.47 11.31
N ARG A 695 21.49 6.17 11.29
CA ARG A 695 20.95 5.37 12.38
C ARG A 695 22.06 4.55 13.02
N PHE A 696 22.09 4.59 14.34
CA PHE A 696 23.10 3.93 15.15
C PHE A 696 22.47 2.83 15.98
N ARG A 697 23.13 1.67 15.98
CA ARG A 697 22.68 0.51 16.77
C ARG A 697 23.86 -0.07 17.53
N VAL A 698 23.68 -0.30 18.82
CA VAL A 698 24.62 -1.02 19.68
C VAL A 698 24.11 -2.43 19.86
N GLU A 699 24.99 -3.40 19.77
CA GLU A 699 24.65 -4.77 20.12
C GLU A 699 24.56 -4.93 21.65
N GLY A 700 23.50 -5.61 22.10
CA GLY A 700 23.26 -5.82 23.53
C GLY A 700 22.52 -4.64 24.21
N GLN A 701 22.44 -4.71 25.55
CA GLN A 701 21.74 -3.73 26.39
C GLN A 701 22.67 -2.72 27.08
N LEU A 702 23.88 -2.54 26.57
CA LEU A 702 24.90 -1.67 27.21
C LEU A 702 24.55 -0.19 27.15
N TYR A 703 23.81 0.21 26.13
CA TYR A 703 23.41 1.60 25.89
C TYR A 703 21.90 1.73 25.76
N ALA A 704 21.35 2.89 26.08
CA ALA A 704 20.00 3.25 25.69
C ALA A 704 19.91 3.41 24.15
N PRO A 705 18.72 3.32 23.55
CA PRO A 705 18.56 3.56 22.13
C PRO A 705 19.15 4.91 21.71
N LEU A 706 20.00 4.90 20.70
CA LEU A 706 20.63 6.12 20.17
C LEU A 706 19.68 6.80 19.18
N GLY A 707 19.63 8.13 19.22
CA GLY A 707 18.88 8.93 18.25
C GLY A 707 19.48 8.84 16.84
N ALA A 708 18.63 9.00 15.82
CA ALA A 708 19.08 9.20 14.45
C ALA A 708 19.59 10.64 14.27
N VAL A 709 20.56 10.84 13.39
CA VAL A 709 21.07 12.16 13.01
C VAL A 709 20.66 12.44 11.56
N HIS A 710 20.04 13.59 11.33
CA HIS A 710 19.52 14.00 10.01
C HIS A 710 20.40 15.12 9.45
N VAL A 711 20.89 14.93 8.24
CA VAL A 711 21.69 15.93 7.53
C VAL A 711 21.02 16.24 6.20
N PRO A 712 20.68 17.50 5.93
CA PRO A 712 19.91 17.84 4.72
C PRO A 712 20.70 17.62 3.44
N CYS A 713 22.01 17.90 3.46
CA CYS A 713 22.88 17.75 2.30
C CYS A 713 24.34 17.56 2.70
N LEU A 714 25.05 16.66 2.02
CA LEU A 714 26.48 16.45 2.11
C LEU A 714 27.08 16.64 0.73
N LEU A 715 28.10 17.52 0.62
CA LEU A 715 28.74 17.83 -0.64
C LEU A 715 30.22 17.42 -0.59
N PRO A 716 30.77 16.79 -1.64
CA PRO A 716 32.19 16.46 -1.71
C PRO A 716 33.06 17.72 -1.68
N GLY A 717 34.18 17.65 -0.99
CA GLY A 717 35.13 18.76 -0.88
C GLY A 717 34.69 19.93 0.02
N ARG A 718 33.49 19.90 0.60
CA ARG A 718 33.06 20.86 1.62
C ARG A 718 33.11 20.21 3.00
N PRO A 719 33.85 20.79 3.98
CA PRO A 719 33.88 20.24 5.32
C PRO A 719 32.47 20.33 5.94
N CYS A 720 31.94 19.16 6.29
CA CYS A 720 30.74 19.08 7.11
C CYS A 720 31.10 19.47 8.55
N ARG A 721 30.22 20.20 9.22
CA ARG A 721 30.38 20.41 10.67
C ARG A 721 30.33 19.05 11.36
N PRO A 722 31.18 18.85 12.41
CA PRO A 722 31.12 17.62 13.16
C PRO A 722 29.70 17.35 13.67
N LEU A 723 29.21 16.13 13.44
CA LEU A 723 27.92 15.69 13.94
C LEU A 723 28.09 15.26 15.39
N HIS A 724 27.15 15.56 16.22
CA HIS A 724 27.15 15.25 17.65
C HIS A 724 26.20 14.11 17.95
N LEU A 725 26.73 12.99 18.44
CA LEU A 725 25.95 11.84 18.86
C LEU A 725 26.02 11.72 20.40
N PRO A 726 24.98 12.09 21.15
CA PRO A 726 24.96 11.92 22.59
C PRO A 726 24.86 10.43 22.93
N LEU A 727 25.76 9.98 23.82
CA LEU A 727 25.80 8.60 24.29
C LEU A 727 25.11 8.50 25.65
N GLN A 728 24.26 7.49 25.81
CA GLN A 728 23.59 7.19 27.07
C GLN A 728 23.90 5.76 27.51
N PRO A 729 25.13 5.49 28.00
CA PRO A 729 25.47 4.16 28.44
C PRO A 729 24.70 3.79 29.72
N ARG A 730 24.20 2.58 29.75
CA ARG A 730 23.64 1.94 30.96
C ARG A 730 24.76 1.35 31.83
N ARG A 731 25.89 1.03 31.19
CA ARG A 731 27.15 0.66 31.84
C ARG A 731 28.31 1.33 31.10
N PRO A 732 29.30 1.80 31.80
CA PRO A 732 30.45 2.52 31.20
C PRO A 732 31.45 1.54 30.55
N ALA A 733 31.00 0.87 29.48
CA ALA A 733 31.82 -0.09 28.73
C ALA A 733 32.01 0.35 27.28
N PRO A 734 33.19 0.04 26.69
CA PRO A 734 33.41 0.26 25.25
C PRO A 734 32.44 -0.56 24.43
N ALA A 735 32.06 -0.07 23.25
CA ALA A 735 31.10 -0.73 22.38
C ALA A 735 31.39 -0.44 20.90
N GLN A 736 30.87 -1.30 20.04
CA GLN A 736 30.83 -1.05 18.61
C GLN A 736 29.44 -0.60 18.20
N LEU A 737 29.38 0.48 17.44
CA LEU A 737 28.17 1.04 16.87
C LEU A 737 28.03 0.59 15.43
N ALA A 738 27.06 -0.26 15.15
CA ALA A 738 26.66 -0.53 13.76
C ALA A 738 25.95 0.72 13.20
N VAL A 739 26.36 1.16 12.02
CA VAL A 739 25.84 2.37 11.39
C VAL A 739 25.13 2.02 10.09
N ARG A 740 23.92 2.50 9.94
CA ARG A 740 23.16 2.43 8.70
C ARG A 740 22.85 3.84 8.22
N ALA A 741 23.18 4.12 6.97
CA ALA A 741 22.85 5.37 6.32
C ALA A 741 21.67 5.16 5.36
N LEU A 742 20.71 6.08 5.39
CA LEU A 742 19.67 6.23 4.38
C LEU A 742 19.90 7.58 3.71
N PHE A 743 19.89 7.63 2.38
CA PHE A 743 20.21 8.86 1.64
C PHE A 743 19.56 8.87 0.26
N THR A 744 19.47 10.06 -0.33
CA THR A 744 19.00 10.25 -1.71
C THR A 744 20.18 10.68 -2.58
N THR A 745 20.37 10.00 -3.72
CA THR A 745 21.40 10.33 -4.72
C THR A 745 20.99 11.54 -5.57
N PRO A 746 21.90 12.17 -6.33
CA PRO A 746 21.57 13.25 -7.27
C PRO A 746 20.54 12.86 -8.33
N ALA A 747 20.46 11.57 -8.67
CA ALA A 747 19.45 11.04 -9.60
C ALA A 747 18.04 10.90 -8.97
N GLY A 748 17.86 11.25 -7.70
CA GLY A 748 16.59 11.14 -6.98
C GLY A 748 16.28 9.74 -6.45
N LEU A 749 17.23 8.80 -6.52
CA LEU A 749 17.05 7.45 -5.98
C LEU A 749 17.30 7.43 -4.47
N THR A 750 16.40 6.83 -3.71
CA THR A 750 16.58 6.61 -2.28
C THR A 750 17.32 5.29 -2.07
N CYS A 751 18.46 5.37 -1.37
CA CYS A 751 19.33 4.25 -1.13
C CYS A 751 19.61 4.07 0.36
N HIS A 752 20.00 2.86 0.75
CA HIS A 752 20.57 2.61 2.06
C HIS A 752 21.93 1.90 1.92
N ALA A 753 22.80 2.16 2.88
CA ALA A 753 24.12 1.53 2.96
C ALA A 753 24.47 1.17 4.41
N HIS A 754 25.21 0.09 4.58
CA HIS A 754 25.85 -0.24 5.84
C HIS A 754 27.25 0.36 5.85
N LEU A 755 27.53 1.18 6.86
CA LEU A 755 28.85 1.79 7.04
C LEU A 755 29.72 0.93 7.96
N PRO A 756 31.05 1.06 7.89
CA PRO A 756 31.91 0.41 8.86
C PRO A 756 31.53 0.76 10.29
N PRO A 757 31.57 -0.20 11.23
CA PRO A 757 31.18 0.05 12.60
C PRO A 757 32.14 1.07 13.25
N LEU A 758 31.56 1.98 14.05
CA LEU A 758 32.33 2.93 14.84
C LEU A 758 32.63 2.34 16.21
N THR A 759 33.86 2.52 16.67
CA THR A 759 34.29 2.06 17.99
C THR A 759 34.14 3.21 19.00
N VAL A 760 33.36 2.99 20.04
CA VAL A 760 33.34 3.84 21.24
C VAL A 760 34.36 3.27 22.21
N ASN A 761 35.44 4.00 22.44
CA ASN A 761 36.45 3.61 23.39
C ASN A 761 36.05 3.98 24.83
N PHE A 762 36.64 3.36 25.82
CA PHE A 762 36.39 3.65 27.22
C PHE A 762 36.59 5.14 27.56
N ALA A 763 37.63 5.75 27.00
CA ALA A 763 37.93 7.15 27.16
C ALA A 763 36.82 8.09 26.66
N ASP A 764 36.07 7.69 25.61
CA ASP A 764 34.99 8.52 25.03
C ASP A 764 33.82 8.75 26.00
N LEU A 765 33.78 7.96 27.08
CA LEU A 765 32.73 8.04 28.12
C LEU A 765 33.13 8.95 29.29
N PHE A 766 34.35 9.46 29.36
CA PHE A 766 34.84 10.25 30.48
C PHE A 766 34.23 11.65 30.48
N LEU A 767 33.74 12.08 31.62
CA LEU A 767 33.19 13.41 31.87
C LEU A 767 33.98 14.10 33.00
N PRO A 768 34.25 15.38 32.88
CA PRO A 768 34.84 16.12 33.98
C PRO A 768 33.85 16.27 35.12
N PHE A 769 34.37 16.35 36.35
CA PHE A 769 33.60 16.79 37.50
C PHE A 769 33.26 18.28 37.39
N PRO A 770 32.14 18.74 37.98
CA PRO A 770 31.90 20.16 38.15
C PRO A 770 33.14 20.81 38.84
N ARG A 771 33.47 22.05 38.46
CA ARG A 771 34.60 22.75 39.02
C ARG A 771 34.60 22.69 40.55
N ALA A 772 35.71 22.28 41.12
CA ALA A 772 35.90 22.40 42.56
C ALA A 772 35.67 23.83 43.03
N PRO A 773 35.19 24.05 44.26
CA PRO A 773 35.09 25.38 44.83
C PRO A 773 36.48 26.06 44.77
N ASP A 774 36.49 27.35 44.40
CA ASP A 774 37.71 28.13 44.35
C ASP A 774 38.33 28.19 45.76
N GLY A 775 39.43 27.47 45.98
CA GLY A 775 40.24 27.51 47.18
C GLY A 775 40.71 26.18 47.75
N ASP A 776 39.94 25.10 47.68
CA ASP A 776 40.31 23.80 48.26
C ASP A 776 40.12 22.62 47.33
N LYS A 777 40.94 22.55 46.28
CA LYS A 777 40.94 21.45 45.32
C LYS A 777 41.40 20.12 45.93
N GLN A 778 42.33 20.20 46.90
CA GLN A 778 42.86 19.01 47.57
C GLN A 778 41.78 18.40 48.48
N GLY A 779 41.11 19.19 49.32
CA GLY A 779 40.04 18.74 50.19
C GLY A 779 38.88 18.15 49.39
N PHE A 780 38.52 18.79 48.28
CA PHE A 780 37.49 18.26 47.36
C PHE A 780 37.87 16.89 46.80
N PHE A 781 39.12 16.68 46.38
CA PHE A 781 39.53 15.37 45.86
C PHE A 781 39.56 14.30 46.97
N GLU A 782 40.05 14.66 48.18
CA GLU A 782 40.07 13.73 49.31
C GLU A 782 38.65 13.31 49.75
N GLU A 783 37.71 14.24 49.76
CA GLU A 783 36.30 13.95 50.05
C GLU A 783 35.72 12.97 48.99
N LEU A 784 35.98 13.21 47.71
CA LEU A 784 35.59 12.26 46.64
C LEU A 784 36.25 10.90 46.82
N TRP A 785 37.55 10.89 47.15
CA TRP A 785 38.35 9.67 47.36
C TRP A 785 37.81 8.83 48.51
N ASP A 786 37.47 9.45 49.64
CA ASP A 786 36.98 8.72 50.81
C ASP A 786 35.51 8.32 50.67
N SER A 787 34.72 9.09 49.94
CA SER A 787 33.32 8.75 49.65
C SER A 787 33.12 7.52 48.77
N CYS A 788 34.14 7.08 48.05
CA CYS A 788 34.12 5.84 47.26
C CYS A 788 34.31 4.56 48.09
N LEU A 789 34.74 4.66 49.35
CA LEU A 789 35.11 3.48 50.16
C LEU A 789 33.98 2.55 50.64
N PRO A 790 32.78 2.99 50.97
CA PRO A 790 31.75 2.10 51.58
C PRO A 790 31.24 1.00 50.59
N GLU A 791 31.20 1.32 49.32
CA GLU A 791 30.65 0.41 48.27
C GLU A 791 31.60 0.21 47.09
N GLY A 792 32.74 0.82 47.07
CA GLY A 792 33.69 0.88 45.99
C GLY A 792 34.87 -0.12 46.04
N ALA A 793 35.61 -0.13 44.98
CA ALA A 793 36.79 -0.97 44.84
C ALA A 793 38.06 -0.15 44.60
N GLU A 794 39.21 -0.61 45.16
CA GLU A 794 40.52 -0.02 44.94
C GLU A 794 41.43 -1.00 44.19
N SER A 795 42.22 -0.50 43.26
CA SER A 795 43.28 -1.24 42.60
C SER A 795 44.53 -0.41 42.51
N ARG A 796 45.69 -1.07 42.54
CA ARG A 796 46.99 -0.42 42.38
C ARG A 796 47.69 -1.04 41.18
N LEU A 797 48.13 -0.17 40.28
CA LEU A 797 48.87 -0.55 39.08
C LEU A 797 50.24 0.09 39.07
N TRP A 798 51.14 -0.55 38.40
CA TRP A 798 52.49 -0.02 38.14
C TRP A 798 52.62 0.28 36.65
N CYS A 799 52.86 1.55 36.30
CA CYS A 799 53.10 1.97 34.93
C CYS A 799 54.62 2.19 34.73
N PRO A 800 55.26 1.57 33.74
CA PRO A 800 56.68 1.72 33.46
C PRO A 800 56.94 3.06 32.73
N LEU A 801 56.78 4.18 33.45
CA LEU A 801 56.92 5.54 32.95
C LEU A 801 57.82 6.34 33.85
N GLY A 802 58.76 7.10 33.28
CA GLY A 802 59.48 8.11 34.03
C GLY A 802 58.63 9.38 34.31
N PRO A 803 59.14 10.30 35.12
CA PRO A 803 58.42 11.54 35.46
C PRO A 803 57.97 12.38 34.24
N GLN A 804 58.85 12.45 33.20
CA GLN A 804 58.52 13.13 31.94
C GLN A 804 57.44 12.40 31.14
N GLY A 805 57.44 11.06 31.17
CA GLY A 805 56.42 10.23 30.57
C GLY A 805 55.08 10.40 31.27
N LEU A 806 55.08 10.52 32.60
CA LEU A 806 53.86 10.80 33.37
C LEU A 806 53.26 12.16 33.00
N GLU A 807 54.07 13.23 32.95
CA GLU A 807 53.63 14.55 32.52
C GLU A 807 53.04 14.53 31.11
N ALA A 808 53.70 13.85 30.15
CA ALA A 808 53.21 13.72 28.80
C ALA A 808 51.88 12.93 28.72
N LEU A 809 51.73 11.86 29.53
CA LEU A 809 50.51 11.06 29.60
C LEU A 809 49.33 11.91 30.10
N VAL A 810 49.55 12.65 31.21
CA VAL A 810 48.54 13.49 31.83
C VAL A 810 48.15 14.64 30.89
N ALA A 811 49.12 15.38 30.35
CA ALA A 811 48.88 16.49 29.45
C ALA A 811 48.11 16.08 28.18
N ARG A 812 48.39 14.88 27.64
CA ARG A 812 47.81 14.42 26.38
C ARG A 812 46.43 13.74 26.52
N HIS A 813 46.20 13.04 27.65
CA HIS A 813 44.99 12.17 27.77
C HIS A 813 44.12 12.47 28.97
N LEU A 814 44.64 13.06 30.05
CA LEU A 814 43.91 13.25 31.32
C LEU A 814 43.74 14.72 31.76
N ASP A 815 44.35 15.66 31.05
CA ASP A 815 44.35 17.09 31.42
C ASP A 815 42.94 17.65 31.78
N PRO A 816 41.86 17.38 31.04
CA PRO A 816 40.54 17.91 31.39
C PRO A 816 39.96 17.36 32.69
N PHE A 817 40.54 16.34 33.28
CA PHE A 817 40.04 15.63 34.48
C PHE A 817 40.94 15.81 35.66
N VAL A 818 42.05 16.54 35.53
CA VAL A 818 42.97 16.82 36.62
C VAL A 818 42.33 17.81 37.62
N VAL A 819 42.20 17.41 38.87
CA VAL A 819 41.74 18.24 39.98
C VAL A 819 42.89 18.93 40.68
N VAL A 820 43.94 18.15 41.00
CA VAL A 820 45.17 18.63 41.65
C VAL A 820 46.38 18.19 40.82
N ALA A 821 47.26 19.13 40.53
CA ALA A 821 48.54 18.89 39.85
C ALA A 821 49.72 19.45 40.65
N GLN A 822 50.71 18.64 40.88
CA GLN A 822 52.02 19.01 41.40
C GLN A 822 53.11 18.48 40.45
N PRO A 823 53.24 19.12 39.27
CA PRO A 823 54.19 18.62 38.25
C PRO A 823 55.65 18.68 38.77
N PRO A 824 56.51 17.69 38.39
CA PRO A 824 56.20 16.45 37.70
C PRO A 824 55.84 15.28 38.65
N THR A 825 55.63 15.54 39.94
CA THR A 825 55.67 14.50 40.99
C THR A 825 54.30 13.84 41.26
N SER A 826 53.19 14.56 41.16
CA SER A 826 51.88 14.02 41.57
C SER A 826 50.73 14.67 40.80
N TYR A 827 49.74 13.84 40.41
CA TYR A 827 48.51 14.24 39.76
C TYR A 827 47.34 13.48 40.37
N HIS A 828 46.30 14.21 40.76
CA HIS A 828 45.03 13.67 41.19
C HIS A 828 43.96 13.92 40.12
N VAL A 829 43.37 12.84 39.60
CA VAL A 829 42.44 12.86 38.47
C VAL A 829 41.10 12.34 38.95
N ALA A 830 40.05 13.08 38.62
CA ALA A 830 38.68 12.66 38.90
C ALA A 830 37.82 12.65 37.62
N ILE A 831 37.29 11.48 37.28
CA ILE A 831 36.51 11.21 36.08
C ILE A 831 35.12 10.75 36.49
N ARG A 832 34.10 11.40 35.94
CA ARG A 832 32.75 10.95 36.07
C ARG A 832 32.41 10.02 34.89
N LEU A 833 31.82 8.89 35.19
CA LEU A 833 31.37 7.90 34.21
C LEU A 833 29.85 7.76 34.27
N PRO A 834 29.14 7.90 33.14
CA PRO A 834 27.71 7.66 33.12
C PRO A 834 27.40 6.16 33.31
N PRO A 835 26.23 5.78 33.89
CA PRO A 835 25.17 6.71 34.33
C PRO A 835 25.47 7.45 35.62
N ALA A 836 26.20 6.87 36.57
CA ALA A 836 26.41 7.49 37.90
C ALA A 836 27.75 7.10 38.57
N SER A 837 28.64 6.39 37.85
CA SER A 837 29.89 5.89 38.42
C SER A 837 31.02 6.94 38.40
N ARG A 838 32.01 6.76 39.28
CA ARG A 838 33.18 7.62 39.41
C ARG A 838 34.44 6.79 39.25
N LEU A 839 35.45 7.38 38.64
CA LEU A 839 36.80 6.82 38.55
C LEU A 839 37.80 7.88 39.06
N LEU A 840 38.51 7.58 40.13
CA LEU A 840 39.50 8.46 40.75
C LEU A 840 40.88 7.84 40.62
N LEU A 841 41.87 8.64 40.24
CA LEU A 841 43.26 8.22 40.06
C LEU A 841 44.17 9.08 40.86
N ARG A 842 45.11 8.45 41.58
CA ARG A 842 46.33 9.08 42.16
C ARG A 842 47.53 8.57 41.41
N LEU A 843 48.25 9.47 40.78
CA LEU A 843 49.44 9.20 40.00
C LEU A 843 50.61 9.87 40.67
N GLU A 844 51.55 9.13 41.20
CA GLU A 844 52.70 9.61 41.93
C GLU A 844 54.00 9.15 41.29
N ALA A 845 54.91 10.06 40.99
CA ALA A 845 56.20 9.68 40.46
C ALA A 845 57.07 9.08 41.59
N ALA A 846 57.49 7.83 41.46
CA ALA A 846 58.41 7.17 42.38
C ALA A 846 59.85 7.47 42.01
N HIS A 847 60.79 7.33 42.97
CA HIS A 847 62.25 7.37 42.72
C HIS A 847 62.63 6.07 41.97
N GLY A 848 62.51 6.06 40.60
CA GLY A 848 62.81 4.95 39.74
C GLY A 848 62.00 4.99 38.43
N ASP A 849 62.24 3.95 37.54
CA ASP A 849 61.57 3.88 36.21
C ASP A 849 60.10 3.41 36.26
N GLY A 850 59.28 3.93 37.20
CA GLY A 850 57.91 3.55 37.24
C GLY A 850 57.02 4.47 38.08
N VAL A 851 55.76 4.52 37.73
CA VAL A 851 54.71 5.34 38.39
C VAL A 851 53.70 4.41 39.05
N PRO A 852 53.59 4.39 40.39
CA PRO A 852 52.46 3.76 41.06
C PRO A 852 51.16 4.55 40.81
N VAL A 853 50.15 3.89 40.35
CA VAL A 853 48.82 4.45 40.13
C VAL A 853 47.82 3.76 41.05
N ALA A 854 47.22 4.51 41.93
CA ALA A 854 46.08 4.05 42.74
C ALA A 854 44.77 4.44 42.06
N LEU A 855 43.91 3.49 41.86
CA LEU A 855 42.58 3.67 41.27
C LEU A 855 41.50 3.39 42.29
N ARG A 856 40.52 4.25 42.40
CA ARG A 856 39.28 4.01 43.17
C ARG A 856 38.07 4.25 42.29
N THR A 857 37.04 3.41 42.47
CA THR A 857 35.76 3.55 41.78
C THR A 857 34.62 3.01 42.67
N ASP A 858 33.43 3.56 42.49
CA ASP A 858 32.20 3.06 43.11
C ASP A 858 31.58 1.85 42.37
N ASP A 859 32.09 1.49 41.20
CA ASP A 859 31.69 0.30 40.45
C ASP A 859 32.92 -0.58 40.15
N TRP A 860 32.99 -1.73 40.79
CA TRP A 860 34.12 -2.68 40.62
C TRP A 860 34.30 -3.17 39.17
N ALA A 861 33.20 -3.20 38.35
CA ALA A 861 33.25 -3.61 36.94
C ALA A 861 34.06 -2.64 36.06
N VAL A 862 34.30 -1.42 36.53
CA VAL A 862 35.11 -0.39 35.86
C VAL A 862 36.61 -0.64 36.03
N LEU A 863 37.03 -1.30 37.08
CA LEU A 863 38.50 -1.48 37.38
C LEU A 863 39.27 -2.17 36.26
N PRO A 864 38.80 -3.30 35.68
CA PRO A 864 39.51 -3.96 34.57
C PRO A 864 39.66 -2.99 33.36
N LEU A 865 38.57 -2.28 33.00
CA LEU A 865 38.58 -1.35 31.87
C LEU A 865 39.50 -0.17 32.09
N ALA A 866 39.57 0.38 33.30
CA ALA A 866 40.49 1.44 33.69
C ALA A 866 41.94 0.96 33.70
N GLY A 867 42.17 -0.26 34.20
CA GLY A 867 43.50 -0.87 34.18
C GLY A 867 44.02 -1.14 32.77
N ASP A 868 43.17 -1.65 31.88
CA ASP A 868 43.57 -1.89 30.48
C ASP A 868 43.75 -0.58 29.73
N TYR A 869 42.97 0.44 30.00
CA TYR A 869 43.14 1.78 29.45
C TYR A 869 44.50 2.38 29.83
N LEU A 870 44.84 2.37 31.14
CA LEU A 870 46.12 2.91 31.63
C LEU A 870 47.35 2.14 31.13
N ARG A 871 47.27 0.78 31.04
CA ARG A 871 48.34 -0.04 30.46
C ARG A 871 48.52 0.28 28.97
N GLY A 872 47.38 0.44 28.22
CA GLY A 872 47.43 0.85 26.84
C GLY A 872 48.11 2.21 26.62
N LEU A 873 47.83 3.19 27.49
CA LEU A 873 48.46 4.51 27.43
C LEU A 873 49.94 4.46 27.77
N SER A 874 50.35 3.69 28.79
CA SER A 874 51.75 3.58 29.21
C SER A 874 52.60 2.84 28.17
N ALA A 875 52.00 1.95 27.37
CA ALA A 875 52.70 1.25 26.27
C ALA A 875 52.84 2.10 24.99
N ALA A 876 52.05 3.17 24.84
CA ALA A 876 52.01 4.05 23.67
C ALA A 876 52.96 5.29 23.81
N ILE A 877 53.51 5.52 25.02
CA ILE A 877 54.47 6.58 25.36
C ILE A 877 55.85 5.99 25.52
#